data_e56700aa9e134d619250258245ebcb46
#
_entry.id   e56700aa9e134d619250258245ebcb46
#
_cell.length_a   1.000
_cell.length_b   1.000
_cell.length_c   1.000
_cell.angle_alpha   90.00
_cell.angle_beta   90.00
_cell.angle_gamma   90.00
#
_symmetry.space_group_name_H-M   'P 1'
#
loop_
_entity.id
_entity.type
_entity.pdbx_description
1 polymer ?
#
loop_
_entity_poly.entity_id
_entity_poly.type
_entity_poly.pdbx_seq_one_letter_code
_entity_poly.pdbx_strand_id
1 'polypeptide(L)'
;MKFLSVLFCWCFLQSSFAATYYISPTGNDDTGNGSIGKPWRTLFKATAVVTTPGDIIHVHAGVYTETRQIVLAAGVSIEGEGINSVIQSTLTADWTALLLLQSPEGTPGNQHVSFLKFDGQDLSTYWAIQVAGRSNVSIHNCYISDFKDRGVLFGGRSDNEEAPPDIFATGNSFHDNTLLNCAAYSTANGIYGRGCLNIGGQEGMLIYNNTITQDQRPFGFNGWPIKYYNHGYLKGCKIYNNKLTKMPNQGLFPGDRGWDFCIELFNESGLEIYGNTIQGSLDFNHQTKGDYPYSVWIHDNVISQPVLNSSFESGIIFEFESEGLIVENNKLNNISGAVLFYTRDYSYVADVTIRNNSFLNIGKKTGNGNNGTAIGFYSESTNNYTVNNLSIYNNTMTAANGNAPFYGIEIVGSAMATGIKIQNNTIQGFMAAYLIANPAFVLNKLVIEKNTLSGNGNNNNPLYMRGSPVEYTNRNNIKSASSANPGFNIKQQLLRPLYYEVKHFSPLEFIALFSLFIFLWFGSREYIYAFPAGLIYAAVYLFISYEEGLAGVAMVNTCLLAGCIYGWITWSKRDRRHHRIVRVHASSKKELFYQFIFFTAAYAVAVAALFKFSHYFKPDIIPWADAFICAAAFTGMWTMTRKKLESWYWWIAAFAVLVPVHYAKHFIFNSAYAFLFFCLSLWGLYQWNRRKLKRRRA
;
A
#
# COMPACT_ATOMS: atom_id res chain seq x y z
N MET A 1 52.72 -30.99 -62.04
CA MET A 1 53.12 -29.67 -61.54
C MET A 1 51.96 -28.74 -61.72
N LYS A 2 51.24 -28.47 -60.67
CA LYS A 2 50.17 -27.45 -60.63
C LYS A 2 50.56 -26.44 -59.56
N PHE A 3 50.85 -25.21 -59.98
CA PHE A 3 51.14 -24.08 -59.10
C PHE A 3 49.87 -23.66 -58.43
N LEU A 4 49.86 -23.67 -57.09
CA LEU A 4 48.80 -23.12 -56.24
C LEU A 4 49.20 -21.66 -55.91
N SER A 5 48.55 -20.67 -56.52
CA SER A 5 48.72 -19.26 -56.18
C SER A 5 47.87 -18.96 -54.95
N VAL A 6 48.53 -18.71 -53.83
CA VAL A 6 47.89 -18.23 -52.61
C VAL A 6 47.77 -16.69 -52.74
N LEU A 7 46.57 -16.23 -52.97
CA LEU A 7 46.23 -14.80 -52.93
C LEU A 7 46.11 -14.36 -51.48
N PHE A 8 47.10 -13.67 -50.94
CA PHE A 8 47.08 -13.04 -49.65
C PHE A 8 46.20 -11.76 -49.73
N CYS A 9 44.92 -11.88 -49.37
CA CYS A 9 44.03 -10.72 -49.21
C CYS A 9 44.40 -10.01 -47.90
N TRP A 10 45.23 -8.98 -47.97
CA TRP A 10 45.48 -8.05 -46.90
C TRP A 10 44.22 -7.20 -46.71
N CYS A 11 43.31 -7.60 -45.84
CA CYS A 11 42.35 -6.68 -45.27
C CYS A 11 43.11 -5.69 -44.40
N PHE A 12 43.37 -4.51 -44.89
CA PHE A 12 43.68 -3.36 -44.05
C PHE A 12 42.47 -3.09 -43.19
N LEU A 13 42.46 -3.60 -41.98
CA LEU A 13 41.69 -3.02 -40.89
C LEU A 13 42.27 -1.61 -40.72
N GLN A 14 41.64 -0.62 -41.34
CA GLN A 14 41.82 0.78 -40.94
C GLN A 14 41.30 0.83 -39.50
N SER A 15 42.18 0.71 -38.51
CA SER A 15 41.92 1.16 -37.17
C SER A 15 41.70 2.67 -37.26
N SER A 16 40.46 3.09 -37.37
CA SER A 16 40.07 4.47 -37.16
C SER A 16 40.45 4.79 -35.72
N PHE A 17 41.54 5.51 -35.53
CA PHE A 17 41.87 6.06 -34.22
C PHE A 17 40.81 7.11 -33.90
N ALA A 18 40.20 7.01 -32.70
CA ALA A 18 39.28 8.01 -32.18
C ALA A 18 39.94 9.41 -32.23
N ALA A 19 39.30 10.34 -32.90
CA ALA A 19 39.78 11.71 -32.95
C ALA A 19 39.17 12.55 -31.85
N THR A 20 39.96 13.50 -31.32
CA THR A 20 39.45 14.47 -30.36
C THR A 20 39.30 15.83 -31.02
N TYR A 21 38.10 16.38 -30.94
CA TYR A 21 37.76 17.71 -31.42
C TYR A 21 37.49 18.64 -30.27
N TYR A 22 37.76 19.92 -30.44
CA TYR A 22 37.72 20.88 -29.35
C TYR A 22 36.73 22.01 -29.62
N ILE A 23 36.02 22.41 -28.57
CA ILE A 23 35.29 23.66 -28.52
C ILE A 23 35.85 24.58 -27.44
N SER A 24 35.79 25.89 -27.70
CA SER A 24 36.25 26.92 -26.76
C SER A 24 35.37 28.17 -26.87
N PRO A 25 35.12 28.92 -25.77
CA PRO A 25 34.38 30.19 -25.86
C PRO A 25 35.01 31.21 -26.81
N THR A 26 36.32 31.12 -27.04
CA THR A 26 37.06 31.95 -27.98
C THR A 26 37.16 31.32 -29.37
N GLY A 27 36.56 30.16 -29.59
CA GLY A 27 36.53 29.48 -30.89
C GLY A 27 35.64 30.17 -31.92
N ASN A 28 35.63 29.63 -33.14
CA ASN A 28 34.86 30.18 -34.25
C ASN A 28 34.21 29.05 -35.06
N ASP A 29 32.89 29.11 -35.23
CA ASP A 29 32.15 28.07 -35.93
C ASP A 29 32.28 28.10 -37.46
N ASP A 30 32.66 29.27 -38.04
CA ASP A 30 32.82 29.41 -39.46
C ASP A 30 34.24 29.06 -39.95
N THR A 31 35.27 29.46 -39.18
CA THR A 31 36.67 29.29 -39.54
C THR A 31 37.41 28.22 -38.74
N GLY A 32 36.82 27.76 -37.62
CA GLY A 32 37.34 26.65 -36.83
C GLY A 32 37.20 25.32 -37.58
N ASN A 33 38.10 24.39 -37.27
CA ASN A 33 38.07 23.02 -37.79
C ASN A 33 38.04 21.96 -36.69
N GLY A 34 37.81 22.39 -35.42
CA GLY A 34 37.75 21.52 -34.25
C GLY A 34 39.12 21.04 -33.76
N SER A 35 40.23 21.44 -34.34
CA SER A 35 41.55 21.14 -33.75
C SER A 35 41.78 21.99 -32.50
N ILE A 36 42.70 21.58 -31.62
CA ILE A 36 43.05 22.31 -30.40
C ILE A 36 43.49 23.78 -30.70
N GLY A 37 44.15 24.04 -31.84
CA GLY A 37 44.58 25.37 -32.24
C GLY A 37 43.51 26.19 -33.00
N LYS A 38 42.42 25.57 -33.44
CA LYS A 38 41.30 26.19 -34.14
C LYS A 38 39.97 25.57 -33.71
N PRO A 39 39.60 25.69 -32.43
CA PRO A 39 38.37 25.09 -31.88
C PRO A 39 37.11 25.75 -32.46
N TRP A 40 35.99 25.02 -32.45
CA TRP A 40 34.68 25.62 -32.68
C TRP A 40 34.21 26.37 -31.42
N ARG A 41 33.21 27.19 -31.60
CA ARG A 41 32.65 28.00 -30.52
C ARG A 41 31.49 27.33 -29.79
N THR A 42 30.65 26.59 -30.52
CA THR A 42 29.43 26.02 -29.98
C THR A 42 29.46 24.49 -30.00
N LEU A 43 28.79 23.89 -29.03
CA LEU A 43 28.59 22.43 -28.99
C LEU A 43 27.67 22.00 -30.14
N PHE A 44 26.68 22.83 -30.50
CA PHE A 44 25.81 22.60 -31.65
C PHE A 44 26.62 22.42 -32.97
N LYS A 45 27.61 23.27 -33.21
CA LYS A 45 28.48 23.14 -34.40
C LYS A 45 29.32 21.86 -34.36
N ALA A 46 29.90 21.57 -33.19
CA ALA A 46 30.75 20.40 -33.03
C ALA A 46 29.96 19.10 -33.29
N THR A 47 28.78 18.95 -32.69
CA THR A 47 27.94 17.73 -32.86
C THR A 47 27.38 17.59 -34.28
N ALA A 48 27.17 18.70 -35.00
CA ALA A 48 26.76 18.66 -36.40
C ALA A 48 27.87 18.15 -37.35
N VAL A 49 29.13 18.26 -36.94
CA VAL A 49 30.30 17.87 -37.77
C VAL A 49 30.87 16.52 -37.33
N VAL A 50 30.98 16.30 -36.01
CA VAL A 50 31.59 15.08 -35.45
C VAL A 50 30.52 13.99 -35.34
N THR A 51 30.56 13.02 -36.25
CA THR A 51 29.57 11.94 -36.37
C THR A 51 30.18 10.54 -36.44
N THR A 52 31.49 10.44 -36.44
CA THR A 52 32.20 9.16 -36.51
C THR A 52 32.21 8.48 -35.15
N PRO A 53 31.73 7.24 -35.03
CA PRO A 53 31.81 6.49 -33.77
C PRO A 53 33.22 6.36 -33.22
N GLY A 54 33.40 6.61 -31.94
CA GLY A 54 34.68 6.64 -31.25
C GLY A 54 35.26 8.05 -31.07
N ASP A 55 34.81 9.03 -31.84
CA ASP A 55 35.29 10.42 -31.73
C ASP A 55 34.81 11.07 -30.41
N ILE A 56 35.63 12.02 -29.94
CA ILE A 56 35.37 12.76 -28.70
C ILE A 56 35.29 14.26 -28.99
N ILE A 57 34.31 14.93 -28.46
CA ILE A 57 34.22 16.39 -28.40
C ILE A 57 34.66 16.85 -27.02
N HIS A 58 35.84 17.50 -26.97
CA HIS A 58 36.37 18.07 -25.75
C HIS A 58 35.92 19.53 -25.57
N VAL A 59 35.33 19.81 -24.42
CA VAL A 59 34.75 21.11 -24.07
C VAL A 59 35.67 21.82 -23.08
N HIS A 60 36.43 22.77 -23.54
CA HIS A 60 37.27 23.59 -22.66
C HIS A 60 36.45 24.36 -21.62
N ALA A 61 37.09 24.74 -20.52
CA ALA A 61 36.47 25.59 -19.53
C ALA A 61 35.93 26.89 -20.12
N GLY A 62 34.70 27.24 -19.76
CA GLY A 62 33.99 28.42 -20.23
C GLY A 62 32.48 28.22 -20.25
N VAL A 63 31.77 29.27 -20.63
CA VAL A 63 30.30 29.27 -20.72
C VAL A 63 29.89 29.24 -22.18
N TYR A 64 29.11 28.24 -22.53
CA TYR A 64 28.56 28.00 -23.86
C TYR A 64 27.05 28.16 -23.81
N THR A 65 26.52 29.18 -24.50
CA THR A 65 25.08 29.44 -24.58
C THR A 65 24.54 28.88 -25.89
N GLU A 66 23.82 27.79 -25.80
CA GLU A 66 23.21 27.11 -26.94
C GLU A 66 21.81 27.65 -27.21
N THR A 67 21.55 27.97 -28.50
CA THR A 67 20.25 28.53 -28.92
C THR A 67 19.39 27.50 -29.64
N ARG A 68 19.90 26.29 -29.83
CA ARG A 68 19.25 25.19 -30.54
C ARG A 68 19.47 23.87 -29.78
N GLN A 69 18.59 22.92 -30.02
CA GLN A 69 18.79 21.57 -29.56
C GLN A 69 20.06 20.96 -30.16
N ILE A 70 20.87 20.37 -29.32
CA ILE A 70 22.10 19.66 -29.69
C ILE A 70 21.74 18.19 -29.89
N VAL A 71 22.07 17.63 -31.05
CA VAL A 71 21.87 16.22 -31.38
C VAL A 71 23.20 15.52 -31.45
N LEU A 72 23.47 14.58 -30.56
CA LEU A 72 24.72 13.82 -30.53
C LEU A 72 24.59 12.52 -31.33
N ALA A 73 25.50 12.27 -32.23
CA ALA A 73 25.55 11.03 -32.99
C ALA A 73 25.86 9.82 -32.09
N ALA A 74 25.39 8.63 -32.49
CA ALA A 74 25.74 7.39 -31.78
C ALA A 74 27.24 7.11 -31.87
N GLY A 75 27.85 6.71 -30.78
CA GLY A 75 29.28 6.43 -30.69
C GLY A 75 30.16 7.65 -30.45
N VAL A 76 29.63 8.87 -30.50
CA VAL A 76 30.39 10.08 -30.20
C VAL A 76 30.25 10.48 -28.75
N SER A 77 31.35 10.79 -28.09
CA SER A 77 31.36 11.18 -26.67
C SER A 77 31.60 12.68 -26.48
N ILE A 78 31.19 13.22 -25.34
CA ILE A 78 31.48 14.60 -24.94
C ILE A 78 32.17 14.59 -23.59
N GLU A 79 33.31 15.24 -23.47
CA GLU A 79 34.10 15.38 -22.26
C GLU A 79 34.39 16.85 -21.98
N GLY A 80 34.13 17.31 -20.75
CA GLY A 80 34.48 18.66 -20.31
C GLY A 80 35.66 18.69 -19.32
N GLU A 81 35.88 19.87 -18.75
CA GLU A 81 36.90 20.13 -17.70
C GLU A 81 36.24 20.34 -16.34
N GLY A 82 35.15 19.59 -16.05
CA GLY A 82 34.37 19.65 -14.83
C GLY A 82 33.36 20.81 -14.82
N ILE A 83 33.04 21.32 -13.63
CA ILE A 83 32.03 22.37 -13.44
C ILE A 83 32.32 23.69 -14.11
N ASN A 84 33.54 23.87 -14.61
CA ASN A 84 33.95 25.06 -15.36
C ASN A 84 33.58 25.00 -16.85
N SER A 85 33.25 23.83 -17.40
CA SER A 85 32.73 23.65 -18.75
C SER A 85 31.19 23.69 -18.67
N VAL A 86 30.61 24.89 -18.83
CA VAL A 86 29.21 25.18 -18.60
C VAL A 86 28.43 25.22 -19.89
N ILE A 87 27.47 24.32 -20.05
CA ILE A 87 26.50 24.33 -21.17
C ILE A 87 25.20 24.89 -20.64
N GLN A 88 24.80 26.05 -21.11
CA GLN A 88 23.52 26.67 -20.80
C GLN A 88 22.70 26.89 -22.06
N SER A 89 21.40 27.19 -21.92
CA SER A 89 20.50 27.25 -23.06
C SER A 89 19.55 28.44 -23.00
N THR A 90 19.17 28.95 -24.15
CA THR A 90 18.05 29.87 -24.31
C THR A 90 16.78 29.18 -24.82
N LEU A 91 16.78 27.85 -24.91
CA LEU A 91 15.61 27.07 -25.33
C LEU A 91 14.52 27.13 -24.27
N THR A 92 13.34 27.58 -24.69
CA THR A 92 12.15 27.64 -23.83
C THR A 92 11.03 26.70 -24.30
N ALA A 93 11.27 25.96 -25.41
CA ALA A 93 10.29 25.07 -25.97
C ALA A 93 10.03 23.88 -25.02
N ASP A 94 8.75 23.65 -24.70
CA ASP A 94 8.31 22.51 -23.92
C ASP A 94 8.68 21.19 -24.63
N TRP A 95 8.90 20.13 -23.87
CA TRP A 95 9.25 18.78 -24.34
C TRP A 95 10.55 18.70 -25.17
N THR A 96 11.44 19.66 -25.01
CA THR A 96 12.69 19.72 -25.73
C THR A 96 13.89 19.60 -24.81
N ALA A 97 14.75 18.62 -25.07
CA ALA A 97 16.02 18.45 -24.37
C ALA A 97 17.09 19.37 -24.97
N LEU A 98 17.95 19.93 -24.13
CA LEU A 98 19.14 20.66 -24.61
C LEU A 98 20.09 19.73 -25.39
N LEU A 99 20.39 18.55 -24.83
CA LEU A 99 21.20 17.51 -25.47
C LEU A 99 20.35 16.25 -25.72
N LEU A 100 20.25 15.86 -26.99
CA LEU A 100 19.46 14.72 -27.45
C LEU A 100 20.35 13.58 -27.98
N LEU A 101 20.23 12.40 -27.42
CA LEU A 101 20.84 11.14 -27.80
C LEU A 101 19.74 10.15 -28.20
N GLN A 102 19.12 10.35 -29.36
CA GLN A 102 18.00 9.54 -29.82
C GLN A 102 18.39 8.65 -30.99
N SER A 103 17.94 7.39 -30.94
CA SER A 103 18.09 6.40 -32.02
C SER A 103 16.96 5.36 -31.93
N PRO A 104 16.76 4.52 -32.97
CA PRO A 104 15.89 3.34 -32.84
C PRO A 104 16.29 2.47 -31.66
N GLU A 105 15.31 1.71 -31.12
CA GLU A 105 15.52 0.77 -30.02
C GLU A 105 16.69 -0.18 -30.27
N GLY A 106 17.46 -0.48 -29.23
CA GLY A 106 18.59 -1.40 -29.29
C GLY A 106 19.84 -0.85 -30.00
N THR A 107 19.86 0.42 -30.43
CA THR A 107 21.07 1.02 -31.07
C THR A 107 22.21 1.07 -30.04
N PRO A 108 23.41 0.53 -30.40
CA PRO A 108 24.60 0.69 -29.57
C PRO A 108 25.05 2.16 -29.56
N GLY A 109 24.95 2.81 -28.42
CA GLY A 109 25.49 4.15 -28.22
C GLY A 109 27.00 4.13 -28.08
N ASN A 110 27.52 3.26 -27.22
CA ASN A 110 28.97 3.14 -26.92
C ASN A 110 29.64 4.49 -26.70
N GLN A 111 29.03 5.33 -25.85
CA GLN A 111 29.41 6.75 -25.72
C GLN A 111 29.20 7.23 -24.28
N HIS A 112 29.82 8.35 -23.96
CA HIS A 112 29.64 9.01 -22.67
C HIS A 112 29.49 10.53 -22.80
N VAL A 113 28.88 11.10 -21.73
CA VAL A 113 28.82 12.54 -21.50
C VAL A 113 29.34 12.77 -20.08
N SER A 114 30.47 13.51 -19.97
CA SER A 114 31.16 13.59 -18.68
C SER A 114 31.86 14.93 -18.45
N PHE A 115 32.09 15.22 -17.15
CA PHE A 115 32.83 16.38 -16.66
C PHE A 115 32.30 17.73 -17.19
N LEU A 116 30.96 17.88 -17.18
CA LEU A 116 30.27 19.08 -17.66
C LEU A 116 29.32 19.62 -16.58
N LYS A 117 29.08 20.94 -16.65
CA LYS A 117 27.93 21.54 -15.98
C LYS A 117 26.84 21.84 -17.03
N PHE A 118 25.63 21.33 -16.81
CA PHE A 118 24.43 21.74 -17.52
C PHE A 118 23.61 22.67 -16.64
N ASP A 119 23.24 23.85 -17.15
CA ASP A 119 22.56 24.89 -16.41
C ASP A 119 21.24 25.26 -17.12
N GLY A 120 20.10 24.98 -16.46
CA GLY A 120 18.75 25.26 -16.97
C GLY A 120 18.32 26.70 -16.80
N GLN A 121 19.21 27.58 -16.30
CA GLN A 121 18.96 29.01 -16.14
C GLN A 121 17.66 29.35 -15.42
N ASP A 122 17.60 28.93 -14.15
CA ASP A 122 16.44 29.16 -13.30
C ASP A 122 15.12 28.66 -13.89
N LEU A 123 15.13 27.41 -14.37
CA LEU A 123 13.97 26.69 -14.92
C LEU A 123 13.46 27.23 -16.28
N SER A 124 14.28 27.90 -17.05
CA SER A 124 13.88 28.36 -18.38
C SER A 124 13.95 27.26 -19.44
N THR A 125 14.92 26.34 -19.33
CA THR A 125 15.08 25.21 -20.25
C THR A 125 14.32 23.97 -19.71
N TYR A 126 13.65 23.25 -20.62
CA TYR A 126 12.74 22.19 -20.23
C TYR A 126 13.48 20.94 -19.72
N TRP A 127 14.36 20.31 -20.54
CA TRP A 127 15.17 19.14 -20.13
C TRP A 127 16.66 19.38 -20.42
N ALA A 128 17.53 18.80 -19.60
CA ALA A 128 18.96 18.86 -19.86
C ALA A 128 19.39 17.82 -20.91
N ILE A 129 19.25 16.52 -20.60
CA ILE A 129 19.73 15.43 -21.44
C ILE A 129 18.64 14.39 -21.64
N GLN A 130 18.42 13.97 -22.86
CA GLN A 130 17.56 12.85 -23.21
C GLN A 130 18.34 11.76 -23.92
N VAL A 131 18.33 10.55 -23.37
CA VAL A 131 18.81 9.32 -24.01
C VAL A 131 17.57 8.49 -24.35
N ALA A 132 17.37 8.17 -25.63
CA ALA A 132 16.22 7.40 -26.09
C ALA A 132 16.64 6.32 -27.09
N GLY A 133 16.29 5.06 -26.82
CA GLY A 133 16.55 3.90 -27.68
C GLY A 133 18.00 3.43 -27.75
N ARG A 134 18.94 4.04 -26.99
CA ARG A 134 20.37 3.69 -27.03
C ARG A 134 20.83 2.85 -25.86
N SER A 135 21.72 1.90 -26.14
CA SER A 135 22.44 1.06 -25.20
C SER A 135 23.88 1.54 -24.99
N ASN A 136 24.52 1.14 -23.89
CA ASN A 136 25.91 1.47 -23.55
C ASN A 136 26.20 2.99 -23.58
N VAL A 137 25.32 3.76 -22.95
CA VAL A 137 25.51 5.22 -22.73
C VAL A 137 25.83 5.45 -21.26
N SER A 138 26.91 6.16 -20.98
CA SER A 138 27.28 6.57 -19.64
C SER A 138 27.20 8.09 -19.49
N ILE A 139 26.49 8.57 -18.45
CA ILE A 139 26.52 9.98 -18.04
C ILE A 139 27.12 10.04 -16.65
N HIS A 140 28.27 10.70 -16.53
CA HIS A 140 29.00 10.70 -15.26
C HIS A 140 29.82 11.96 -15.00
N ASN A 141 30.09 12.23 -13.72
CA ASN A 141 30.86 13.39 -13.26
C ASN A 141 30.30 14.74 -13.77
N CYS A 142 28.99 14.80 -13.96
CA CYS A 142 28.30 16.01 -14.40
C CYS A 142 27.60 16.70 -13.23
N TYR A 143 27.49 18.04 -13.33
CA TYR A 143 26.66 18.87 -12.49
C TYR A 143 25.47 19.39 -13.32
N ILE A 144 24.23 19.07 -12.92
CA ILE A 144 23.02 19.39 -13.70
C ILE A 144 22.07 20.13 -12.79
N SER A 145 21.67 21.36 -13.12
CA SER A 145 20.83 22.15 -12.23
C SER A 145 19.77 22.96 -12.96
N ASP A 146 18.68 23.22 -12.26
CA ASP A 146 17.68 24.24 -12.56
C ASP A 146 16.94 24.06 -13.88
N PHE A 147 16.71 22.79 -14.29
CA PHE A 147 15.85 22.46 -15.43
C PHE A 147 14.39 22.34 -15.02
N LYS A 148 13.48 22.80 -15.88
CA LYS A 148 12.06 22.97 -15.56
C LYS A 148 11.34 21.65 -15.30
N ASP A 149 11.56 20.63 -16.13
CA ASP A 149 10.78 19.38 -16.10
C ASP A 149 11.64 18.15 -15.75
N ARG A 150 12.84 18.01 -16.34
CA ARG A 150 13.74 16.88 -16.09
C ARG A 150 15.21 17.31 -16.20
N GLY A 151 16.04 16.70 -15.36
CA GLY A 151 17.49 16.76 -15.55
C GLY A 151 17.90 15.78 -16.64
N VAL A 152 17.78 14.50 -16.40
CA VAL A 152 18.18 13.45 -17.36
C VAL A 152 17.05 12.45 -17.55
N LEU A 153 16.89 12.01 -18.80
CA LEU A 153 15.96 10.94 -19.15
C LEU A 153 16.72 9.80 -19.84
N PHE A 154 16.54 8.57 -19.33
CA PHE A 154 16.88 7.33 -20.03
C PHE A 154 15.60 6.59 -20.40
N GLY A 155 15.21 6.65 -21.69
CA GLY A 155 14.08 5.92 -22.24
C GLY A 155 14.56 4.77 -23.14
N GLY A 156 14.05 3.56 -22.93
CA GLY A 156 14.32 2.42 -23.83
C GLY A 156 13.65 2.61 -25.19
N ARG A 157 12.50 3.27 -25.22
CA ARG A 157 11.77 3.63 -26.43
C ARG A 157 12.03 5.08 -26.86
N SER A 158 11.92 5.30 -28.15
CA SER A 158 12.02 6.63 -28.73
C SER A 158 10.68 7.22 -29.19
N ASP A 159 9.62 6.43 -29.30
CA ASP A 159 8.39 6.79 -30.00
C ASP A 159 7.07 6.59 -29.23
N ASN A 160 7.01 5.65 -28.28
CA ASN A 160 5.78 5.37 -27.51
C ASN A 160 6.10 5.27 -26.01
N GLU A 161 5.43 6.08 -25.21
CA GLU A 161 5.67 6.17 -23.77
C GLU A 161 4.87 5.17 -22.93
N GLU A 162 3.84 4.52 -23.48
CA GLU A 162 2.89 3.71 -22.69
C GLU A 162 3.17 2.21 -22.71
N ALA A 163 4.02 1.71 -23.59
CA ALA A 163 4.31 0.29 -23.70
C ALA A 163 5.78 -0.01 -23.40
N PRO A 164 6.13 -1.24 -22.98
CA PRO A 164 7.53 -1.64 -22.89
C PRO A 164 8.19 -1.56 -24.26
N PRO A 165 9.51 -1.33 -24.33
CA PRO A 165 10.22 -1.42 -25.59
C PRO A 165 10.24 -2.87 -26.11
N ASP A 166 10.31 -3.05 -27.41
CA ASP A 166 10.54 -4.36 -28.01
C ASP A 166 11.97 -4.84 -27.72
N ILE A 167 12.91 -3.89 -27.69
CA ILE A 167 14.32 -4.12 -27.36
C ILE A 167 14.71 -3.19 -26.20
N PHE A 168 14.94 -3.76 -25.03
CA PHE A 168 15.39 -3.01 -23.86
C PHE A 168 16.78 -2.40 -24.10
N ALA A 169 16.96 -1.18 -23.63
CA ALA A 169 18.28 -0.56 -23.62
C ALA A 169 19.16 -1.20 -22.53
N THR A 170 20.35 -1.65 -22.91
CA THR A 170 21.26 -2.38 -22.02
C THR A 170 22.57 -1.64 -21.78
N GLY A 171 23.24 -1.90 -20.66
CA GLY A 171 24.58 -1.36 -20.37
C GLY A 171 24.62 0.15 -20.12
N ASN A 172 23.50 0.80 -19.93
CA ASN A 172 23.46 2.22 -19.58
C ASN A 172 23.89 2.44 -18.12
N SER A 173 24.53 3.58 -17.85
CA SER A 173 24.92 3.96 -16.50
C SER A 173 24.78 5.46 -16.25
N PHE A 174 24.44 5.79 -15.00
CA PHE A 174 24.34 7.14 -14.49
C PHE A 174 25.03 7.23 -13.15
N HIS A 175 26.21 7.86 -13.07
CA HIS A 175 27.01 7.77 -11.85
C HIS A 175 27.92 8.98 -11.60
N ASP A 176 28.26 9.17 -10.33
CA ASP A 176 29.14 10.26 -9.89
C ASP A 176 28.66 11.66 -10.30
N ASN A 177 27.33 11.84 -10.46
CA ASN A 177 26.71 13.08 -10.85
C ASN A 177 26.15 13.85 -9.65
N THR A 178 26.02 15.16 -9.81
CA THR A 178 25.25 16.03 -8.92
C THR A 178 24.09 16.65 -9.68
N LEU A 179 22.84 16.38 -9.22
CA LEU A 179 21.65 17.01 -9.75
C LEU A 179 20.99 17.88 -8.67
N LEU A 180 20.65 19.11 -9.03
CA LEU A 180 20.02 20.06 -8.13
C LEU A 180 18.82 20.73 -8.78
N ASN A 181 17.63 20.55 -8.20
CA ASN A 181 16.40 21.24 -8.58
C ASN A 181 16.01 21.09 -10.07
N CYS A 182 16.22 19.92 -10.62
CA CYS A 182 15.81 19.58 -11.99
C CYS A 182 14.45 18.89 -11.94
N ALA A 183 13.39 19.53 -12.11
CA ALA A 183 11.99 19.13 -12.09
C ALA A 183 11.20 19.97 -11.07
N ALA A 184 11.17 21.27 -11.30
CA ALA A 184 10.37 22.19 -10.52
C ALA A 184 9.32 22.85 -11.41
N TYR A 185 8.09 22.38 -11.33
CA TYR A 185 7.00 22.85 -12.19
C TYR A 185 6.16 23.89 -11.49
N SER A 186 5.86 25.00 -12.16
CA SER A 186 5.20 26.17 -11.54
C SER A 186 3.68 26.23 -11.72
N THR A 187 3.00 25.22 -12.28
CA THR A 187 1.58 25.31 -12.58
C THR A 187 0.71 24.36 -11.79
N ALA A 188 -0.43 24.89 -11.34
CA ALA A 188 -1.49 24.16 -10.64
C ALA A 188 -2.09 22.97 -11.43
N ASN A 189 -1.80 22.84 -12.70
CA ASN A 189 -2.32 21.79 -13.57
C ASN A 189 -1.35 20.63 -13.79
N GLY A 190 -0.15 20.68 -13.26
CA GLY A 190 0.85 19.62 -13.39
C GLY A 190 0.82 18.67 -12.20
N ILE A 191 -0.21 17.87 -12.09
CA ILE A 191 -0.41 16.94 -10.96
C ILE A 191 0.61 15.78 -10.97
N TYR A 192 1.26 15.54 -12.10
CA TYR A 192 2.22 14.45 -12.22
C TYR A 192 3.64 15.01 -12.14
N GLY A 193 4.24 14.85 -10.99
CA GLY A 193 5.63 15.22 -10.76
C GLY A 193 6.55 14.56 -11.77
N ARG A 194 7.60 15.28 -12.10
CA ARG A 194 8.68 14.78 -12.95
C ARG A 194 9.87 14.39 -12.09
N GLY A 195 10.87 13.77 -12.67
CA GLY A 195 12.08 13.37 -11.95
C GLY A 195 13.31 14.17 -12.38
N CYS A 196 14.25 14.39 -11.46
CA CYS A 196 15.58 14.83 -11.85
C CYS A 196 16.23 13.82 -12.79
N LEU A 197 16.12 12.54 -12.45
CA LEU A 197 16.46 11.41 -13.29
C LEU A 197 15.20 10.61 -13.58
N ASN A 198 14.83 10.50 -14.84
CA ASN A 198 13.73 9.64 -15.30
C ASN A 198 14.30 8.40 -16.00
N ILE A 199 13.76 7.23 -15.68
CA ILE A 199 14.23 5.96 -16.23
C ILE A 199 13.07 5.06 -16.67
N GLY A 200 13.24 4.37 -17.79
CA GLY A 200 12.26 3.41 -18.29
C GLY A 200 12.81 2.58 -19.44
N GLY A 201 12.30 1.36 -19.62
CA GLY A 201 12.74 0.46 -20.69
C GLY A 201 14.21 0.07 -20.62
N GLN A 202 14.76 -0.12 -19.41
CA GLN A 202 16.17 -0.40 -19.17
C GLN A 202 16.36 -1.83 -18.67
N GLU A 203 17.43 -2.48 -19.14
CA GLU A 203 17.87 -3.77 -18.61
C GLU A 203 19.33 -3.69 -18.13
N GLY A 204 19.57 -4.03 -16.87
CA GLY A 204 20.89 -3.98 -16.24
C GLY A 204 21.49 -2.59 -16.07
N MET A 205 20.69 -1.54 -16.08
CA MET A 205 21.18 -0.16 -15.88
C MET A 205 21.73 0.02 -14.47
N LEU A 206 22.84 0.77 -14.35
CA LEU A 206 23.51 1.08 -13.09
C LEU A 206 23.35 2.57 -12.74
N ILE A 207 22.85 2.88 -11.54
CA ILE A 207 22.68 4.23 -11.02
C ILE A 207 23.38 4.31 -9.68
N TYR A 208 24.52 4.95 -9.60
CA TYR A 208 25.33 4.91 -8.39
C TYR A 208 26.18 6.15 -8.11
N ASN A 209 26.54 6.36 -6.86
CA ASN A 209 27.37 7.47 -6.37
C ASN A 209 26.83 8.87 -6.74
N ASN A 210 25.55 9.00 -7.01
CA ASN A 210 24.99 10.31 -7.37
C ASN A 210 24.52 11.05 -6.11
N THR A 211 24.57 12.38 -6.17
CA THR A 211 23.87 13.27 -5.23
C THR A 211 22.74 13.96 -5.99
N ILE A 212 21.49 13.63 -5.62
CA ILE A 212 20.30 14.21 -6.27
C ILE A 212 19.46 14.89 -5.22
N THR A 213 19.26 16.21 -5.35
CA THR A 213 18.58 17.04 -4.38
C THR A 213 17.46 17.84 -5.05
N GLN A 214 16.27 17.72 -4.47
CA GLN A 214 15.12 18.58 -4.72
C GLN A 214 14.84 19.39 -3.48
N ASP A 215 15.30 20.64 -3.46
CA ASP A 215 15.10 21.58 -2.37
C ASP A 215 13.67 22.13 -2.37
N GLN A 216 13.26 22.65 -1.22
CA GLN A 216 12.03 23.37 -1.09
C GLN A 216 12.10 24.70 -1.84
N ARG A 217 11.19 24.90 -2.79
CA ARG A 217 11.07 26.15 -3.52
C ARG A 217 9.79 26.90 -3.09
N PRO A 218 9.81 28.24 -3.08
CA PRO A 218 8.66 29.04 -2.66
C PRO A 218 7.50 29.01 -3.65
N PHE A 219 7.68 28.45 -4.83
CA PHE A 219 6.67 28.36 -5.87
C PHE A 219 6.79 27.03 -6.61
N GLY A 220 5.67 26.44 -6.91
CA GLY A 220 5.57 25.26 -7.77
C GLY A 220 5.81 23.93 -7.04
N PHE A 221 5.55 22.89 -7.80
CA PHE A 221 5.68 21.51 -7.36
C PHE A 221 7.11 21.04 -7.65
N ASN A 222 7.79 20.55 -6.63
CA ASN A 222 9.09 19.89 -6.82
C ASN A 222 8.87 18.42 -7.13
N GLY A 223 9.40 17.96 -8.26
CA GLY A 223 9.39 16.55 -8.62
C GLY A 223 10.28 15.68 -7.74
N TRP A 224 10.51 14.49 -8.16
CA TRP A 224 11.26 13.47 -7.42
C TRP A 224 12.74 13.42 -7.85
N PRO A 225 13.66 12.99 -7.01
CA PRO A 225 15.02 12.67 -7.41
C PRO A 225 15.09 11.63 -8.54
N ILE A 226 14.39 10.50 -8.39
CA ILE A 226 14.31 9.44 -9.42
C ILE A 226 12.86 9.08 -9.68
N LYS A 227 12.47 9.07 -10.95
CA LYS A 227 11.09 8.72 -11.34
C LYS A 227 11.07 7.82 -12.56
N TYR A 228 10.01 7.03 -12.66
CA TYR A 228 9.75 6.23 -13.85
C TYR A 228 9.50 7.11 -15.10
N TYR A 229 9.79 6.52 -16.22
CA TYR A 229 9.42 7.01 -17.56
C TYR A 229 8.82 5.86 -18.37
N ASN A 230 7.84 6.12 -19.21
CA ASN A 230 7.17 5.09 -20.01
C ASN A 230 6.66 3.91 -19.17
N HIS A 231 5.93 4.18 -18.09
CA HIS A 231 5.50 3.17 -17.13
C HIS A 231 6.62 2.30 -16.54
N GLY A 232 7.89 2.76 -16.60
CA GLY A 232 9.05 2.07 -16.03
C GLY A 232 9.56 0.94 -16.91
N TYR A 233 9.18 -0.30 -16.61
CA TYR A 233 9.69 -1.51 -17.24
C TYR A 233 11.20 -1.65 -17.05
N LEU A 234 11.62 -1.91 -15.80
CA LEU A 234 13.03 -2.07 -15.42
C LEU A 234 13.34 -3.55 -15.18
N LYS A 235 14.43 -4.04 -15.76
CA LYS A 235 14.89 -5.41 -15.62
C LYS A 235 16.33 -5.48 -15.11
N GLY A 236 16.55 -6.10 -13.96
CA GLY A 236 17.90 -6.31 -13.41
C GLY A 236 18.71 -5.04 -13.14
N CYS A 237 18.03 -3.89 -12.98
CA CYS A 237 18.66 -2.60 -12.72
C CYS A 237 19.14 -2.48 -11.28
N LYS A 238 20.14 -1.61 -11.04
CA LYS A 238 20.67 -1.36 -9.70
C LYS A 238 20.77 0.13 -9.38
N ILE A 239 20.30 0.51 -8.17
CA ILE A 239 20.38 1.87 -7.64
C ILE A 239 21.14 1.81 -6.31
N TYR A 240 22.39 2.27 -6.27
CA TYR A 240 23.21 2.06 -5.10
C TYR A 240 24.18 3.20 -4.78
N ASN A 241 24.52 3.35 -3.50
CA ASN A 241 25.45 4.37 -2.99
C ASN A 241 25.07 5.81 -3.37
N ASN A 242 23.79 6.10 -3.61
CA ASN A 242 23.34 7.44 -3.92
C ASN A 242 22.95 8.20 -2.65
N LYS A 243 23.05 9.52 -2.71
CA LYS A 243 22.48 10.44 -1.73
C LYS A 243 21.28 11.15 -2.38
N LEU A 244 20.08 10.80 -1.93
CA LEU A 244 18.83 11.30 -2.48
C LEU A 244 18.11 12.15 -1.44
N THR A 245 17.73 13.37 -1.81
CA THR A 245 17.01 14.29 -0.92
C THR A 245 15.80 14.87 -1.65
N LYS A 246 14.64 14.70 -1.06
CA LYS A 246 13.40 15.35 -1.46
C LYS A 246 12.88 16.17 -0.29
N MET A 247 12.90 17.48 -0.43
CA MET A 247 12.22 18.35 0.51
C MET A 247 10.71 18.37 0.21
N PRO A 248 9.85 18.40 1.24
CA PRO A 248 8.42 18.36 1.05
C PRO A 248 7.93 19.56 0.25
N ASN A 249 6.90 19.33 -0.55
CA ASN A 249 6.15 20.41 -1.19
C ASN A 249 5.43 21.21 -0.11
N GLN A 250 5.59 22.52 -0.09
CA GLN A 250 4.93 23.40 0.90
C GLN A 250 3.48 23.61 0.50
N GLY A 251 2.57 22.71 0.83
CA GLY A 251 1.12 22.97 0.89
C GLY A 251 0.52 23.84 -0.21
N LEU A 252 1.10 23.80 -1.42
CA LEU A 252 0.75 24.67 -2.52
C LEU A 252 -0.63 24.32 -3.11
N PHE A 253 -1.12 23.12 -2.77
CA PHE A 253 -2.43 22.68 -3.24
C PHE A 253 -3.29 22.26 -2.04
N PRO A 254 -4.43 22.94 -1.79
CA PRO A 254 -5.40 22.45 -0.82
C PRO A 254 -5.85 21.04 -1.21
N GLY A 255 -5.53 20.05 -0.38
CA GLY A 255 -5.83 18.65 -0.65
C GLY A 255 -4.68 17.85 -1.27
N ASP A 256 -3.53 18.47 -1.54
CA ASP A 256 -2.31 17.76 -1.90
C ASP A 256 -1.90 16.88 -0.70
N ARG A 257 -1.95 15.58 -0.89
CA ARG A 257 -1.48 14.60 0.10
C ARG A 257 0.05 14.52 0.13
N GLY A 258 0.72 15.34 -0.73
CA GLY A 258 2.15 15.47 -0.86
C GLY A 258 2.82 14.15 -1.08
N TRP A 259 2.77 13.67 -2.27
CA TRP A 259 3.54 12.53 -2.71
C TRP A 259 5.01 12.93 -2.83
N ASP A 260 5.71 12.91 -1.71
CA ASP A 260 7.10 13.38 -1.64
C ASP A 260 8.08 12.19 -1.72
N PHE A 261 8.09 11.50 -2.86
CA PHE A 261 8.98 10.37 -3.10
C PHE A 261 10.39 10.81 -3.51
N CYS A 262 11.40 10.12 -3.02
CA CYS A 262 12.75 10.18 -3.57
C CYS A 262 12.91 9.28 -4.79
N ILE A 263 12.24 8.12 -4.75
CA ILE A 263 12.19 7.15 -5.82
C ILE A 263 10.73 6.79 -6.05
N GLU A 264 10.27 6.87 -7.29
CA GLU A 264 8.97 6.33 -7.71
C GLU A 264 9.17 5.56 -9.02
N LEU A 265 8.96 4.25 -8.98
CA LEU A 265 9.21 3.36 -10.11
C LEU A 265 8.02 2.43 -10.35
N PHE A 266 7.86 1.98 -11.60
CA PHE A 266 6.76 1.13 -12.03
C PHE A 266 7.26 -0.05 -12.85
N ASN A 267 6.65 -1.22 -12.71
CA ASN A 267 6.90 -2.45 -13.46
C ASN A 267 8.35 -2.95 -13.32
N GLU A 268 8.77 -3.22 -12.07
CA GLU A 268 10.11 -3.67 -11.76
C GLU A 268 10.20 -5.21 -11.75
N SER A 269 11.32 -5.71 -12.26
CA SER A 269 11.72 -7.11 -12.21
C SER A 269 13.24 -7.21 -11.99
N GLY A 270 13.67 -7.80 -10.87
CA GLY A 270 15.09 -7.90 -10.52
C GLY A 270 15.76 -6.58 -10.15
N LEU A 271 14.99 -5.57 -9.72
CA LEU A 271 15.54 -4.28 -9.27
C LEU A 271 16.22 -4.42 -7.91
N GLU A 272 17.44 -3.94 -7.76
CA GLU A 272 18.21 -3.95 -6.52
C GLU A 272 18.52 -2.50 -6.07
N ILE A 273 18.18 -2.16 -4.81
CA ILE A 273 18.36 -0.81 -4.25
C ILE A 273 19.11 -0.93 -2.93
N TYR A 274 20.37 -0.47 -2.87
CA TYR A 274 21.22 -0.69 -1.70
C TYR A 274 22.25 0.39 -1.44
N GLY A 275 22.67 0.49 -0.17
CA GLY A 275 23.73 1.42 0.24
C GLY A 275 23.39 2.90 0.07
N ASN A 276 22.13 3.24 -0.18
CA ASN A 276 21.73 4.63 -0.40
C ASN A 276 21.44 5.35 0.93
N THR A 277 21.67 6.67 0.94
CA THR A 277 21.18 7.58 1.97
C THR A 277 20.02 8.40 1.40
N ILE A 278 18.82 8.21 1.95
CA ILE A 278 17.57 8.71 1.38
C ILE A 278 16.87 9.59 2.42
N GLN A 279 16.59 10.84 2.05
CA GLN A 279 15.71 11.73 2.80
C GLN A 279 14.40 11.94 2.03
N GLY A 280 13.39 11.11 2.31
CA GLY A 280 12.10 11.06 1.65
C GLY A 280 11.53 9.65 1.67
N SER A 281 10.64 9.35 0.74
CA SER A 281 9.97 8.05 0.63
C SER A 281 10.31 7.35 -0.70
N LEU A 282 10.06 6.05 -0.75
CA LEU A 282 10.16 5.23 -1.95
C LEU A 282 8.78 4.68 -2.28
N ASP A 283 8.44 4.64 -3.55
CA ASP A 283 7.18 4.11 -4.06
C ASP A 283 7.39 3.23 -5.29
N PHE A 284 6.76 2.07 -5.28
CA PHE A 284 6.88 1.04 -6.32
C PHE A 284 5.51 0.52 -6.72
N ASN A 285 5.28 0.37 -8.02
CA ASN A 285 4.00 -0.08 -8.57
C ASN A 285 4.18 -1.26 -9.53
N HIS A 286 3.37 -2.31 -9.36
CA HIS A 286 3.34 -3.50 -10.23
C HIS A 286 4.65 -4.29 -10.26
N GLN A 287 5.06 -4.86 -9.12
CA GLN A 287 6.30 -5.61 -8.99
C GLN A 287 6.07 -7.09 -9.29
N THR A 288 6.79 -7.63 -10.24
CA THR A 288 6.78 -9.05 -10.60
C THR A 288 8.19 -9.61 -10.74
N LYS A 289 8.40 -10.87 -10.37
CA LYS A 289 9.74 -11.48 -10.46
C LYS A 289 10.22 -11.64 -11.92
N GLY A 290 9.33 -11.99 -12.81
CA GLY A 290 9.74 -12.40 -14.14
C GLY A 290 10.76 -13.54 -14.07
N ASP A 291 11.90 -13.41 -14.76
CA ASP A 291 13.00 -14.38 -14.77
C ASP A 291 14.01 -14.17 -13.62
N TYR A 292 13.76 -13.22 -12.70
CA TYR A 292 14.65 -12.91 -11.58
C TYR A 292 14.22 -13.62 -10.30
N PRO A 293 15.13 -13.81 -9.33
CA PRO A 293 14.80 -14.42 -8.04
C PRO A 293 13.92 -13.53 -7.15
N TYR A 294 13.88 -12.24 -7.44
CA TYR A 294 13.06 -11.22 -6.77
C TYR A 294 12.56 -10.20 -7.78
N SER A 295 11.53 -9.47 -7.43
CA SER A 295 11.10 -8.29 -8.20
C SER A 295 11.87 -7.03 -7.78
N VAL A 296 11.81 -6.70 -6.48
CA VAL A 296 12.55 -5.60 -5.87
C VAL A 296 13.25 -6.09 -4.62
N TRP A 297 14.54 -5.82 -4.52
CA TRP A 297 15.35 -6.09 -3.35
C TRP A 297 15.92 -4.77 -2.79
N ILE A 298 15.42 -4.37 -1.62
CA ILE A 298 15.82 -3.13 -0.95
C ILE A 298 16.63 -3.50 0.29
N HIS A 299 17.92 -3.17 0.31
CA HIS A 299 18.78 -3.56 1.42
C HIS A 299 19.90 -2.56 1.74
N ASP A 300 20.35 -2.59 2.99
CA ASP A 300 21.47 -1.78 3.48
C ASP A 300 21.32 -0.26 3.25
N ASN A 301 20.08 0.25 3.14
CA ASN A 301 19.82 1.67 2.98
C ASN A 301 19.59 2.36 4.32
N VAL A 302 19.88 3.67 4.36
CA VAL A 302 19.49 4.58 5.45
C VAL A 302 18.41 5.52 4.92
N ILE A 303 17.20 5.41 5.48
CA ILE A 303 16.02 6.15 5.03
C ILE A 303 15.48 7.01 6.19
N SER A 304 15.19 8.27 5.94
CA SER A 304 14.57 9.19 6.89
C SER A 304 13.67 10.19 6.18
N GLN A 305 12.76 10.79 6.91
CA GLN A 305 11.95 11.89 6.37
C GLN A 305 12.48 13.22 6.88
N PRO A 306 12.69 14.22 6.01
CA PRO A 306 13.32 15.49 6.40
C PRO A 306 12.44 16.32 7.32
N VAL A 307 11.12 16.21 7.15
CA VAL A 307 10.12 16.90 7.97
C VAL A 307 9.00 15.93 8.30
N LEU A 308 8.68 15.82 9.60
CA LEU A 308 7.74 14.79 10.10
C LEU A 308 6.26 15.24 10.09
N ASN A 309 5.97 16.48 9.75
CA ASN A 309 4.62 17.04 9.68
C ASN A 309 4.05 17.06 8.26
N SER A 310 4.78 16.52 7.32
CA SER A 310 4.39 16.60 5.92
C SER A 310 3.64 15.35 5.45
N SER A 311 3.31 15.38 4.31
CA SER A 311 2.73 14.51 3.35
C SER A 311 3.46 13.19 3.09
N PHE A 312 4.59 12.92 3.68
CA PHE A 312 5.23 11.60 3.60
C PHE A 312 4.38 10.55 4.32
N GLU A 313 3.96 9.53 3.60
CA GLU A 313 3.13 8.46 4.16
C GLU A 313 3.98 7.41 4.87
N SER A 314 4.77 6.67 4.14
CA SER A 314 5.67 5.65 4.66
C SER A 314 7.04 5.74 4.02
N GLY A 315 8.05 5.16 4.64
CA GLY A 315 9.41 5.17 4.08
C GLY A 315 9.51 4.38 2.78
N ILE A 316 8.82 3.24 2.72
CA ILE A 316 8.75 2.37 1.53
C ILE A 316 7.28 2.02 1.29
N ILE A 317 6.80 2.23 0.07
CA ILE A 317 5.42 1.94 -0.34
C ILE A 317 5.47 0.99 -1.54
N PHE A 318 4.62 -0.03 -1.50
CA PHE A 318 4.35 -0.93 -2.61
C PHE A 318 2.88 -0.84 -2.98
N GLU A 319 2.60 -0.44 -4.21
CA GLU A 319 1.24 -0.31 -4.71
C GLU A 319 0.89 -1.45 -5.68
N PHE A 320 -0.38 -1.78 -5.77
CA PHE A 320 -0.96 -2.80 -6.66
C PHE A 320 -0.41 -4.22 -6.41
N GLU A 321 -0.03 -4.93 -7.47
CA GLU A 321 0.54 -6.27 -7.37
C GLU A 321 1.97 -6.20 -6.86
N SER A 322 2.28 -7.06 -5.90
CA SER A 322 3.60 -7.13 -5.27
C SER A 322 4.02 -8.59 -5.11
N GLU A 323 4.97 -9.03 -5.92
CA GLU A 323 5.46 -10.41 -5.88
C GLU A 323 6.99 -10.45 -5.69
N GLY A 324 7.46 -11.30 -4.80
CA GLY A 324 8.89 -11.58 -4.66
C GLY A 324 9.72 -10.43 -4.10
N LEU A 325 9.15 -9.63 -3.21
CA LEU A 325 9.82 -8.50 -2.58
C LEU A 325 10.75 -8.95 -1.44
N ILE A 326 11.92 -8.33 -1.36
CA ILE A 326 12.85 -8.50 -0.24
C ILE A 326 13.23 -7.13 0.32
N VAL A 327 12.93 -6.91 1.60
CA VAL A 327 13.32 -5.70 2.34
C VAL A 327 14.17 -6.14 3.52
N GLU A 328 15.49 -5.87 3.49
CA GLU A 328 16.37 -6.36 4.53
C GLU A 328 17.51 -5.41 4.90
N ASN A 329 17.98 -5.50 6.13
CA ASN A 329 19.12 -4.73 6.67
C ASN A 329 19.00 -3.21 6.55
N ASN A 330 17.81 -2.67 6.29
CA ASN A 330 17.64 -1.22 6.18
C ASN A 330 17.50 -0.56 7.56
N LYS A 331 17.94 0.70 7.64
CA LYS A 331 17.74 1.57 8.81
C LYS A 331 16.77 2.68 8.43
N LEU A 332 15.54 2.59 8.90
CA LEU A 332 14.54 3.63 8.73
C LEU A 332 14.35 4.37 10.06
N ASN A 333 14.50 5.68 10.06
CA ASN A 333 14.44 6.47 11.29
C ASN A 333 13.69 7.79 11.08
N ASN A 334 12.89 8.20 12.06
CA ASN A 334 12.04 9.40 11.98
C ASN A 334 11.11 9.39 10.77
N ILE A 335 10.30 8.35 10.63
CA ILE A 335 9.36 8.18 9.52
C ILE A 335 7.93 7.96 10.02
N SER A 336 6.95 8.31 9.22
CA SER A 336 5.52 8.17 9.57
C SER A 336 5.04 6.71 9.55
N GLY A 337 5.67 5.84 8.79
CA GLY A 337 5.53 4.40 8.72
C GLY A 337 6.76 3.81 8.04
N ALA A 338 7.04 2.51 8.19
CA ALA A 338 8.23 1.94 7.58
C ALA A 338 7.94 1.32 6.22
N VAL A 339 7.09 0.31 6.17
CA VAL A 339 6.70 -0.38 4.93
C VAL A 339 5.18 -0.39 4.82
N LEU A 340 4.66 0.09 3.72
CA LEU A 340 3.24 0.12 3.41
C LEU A 340 2.96 -0.66 2.13
N PHE A 341 2.03 -1.61 2.21
CA PHE A 341 1.40 -2.22 1.05
C PHE A 341 0.08 -1.50 0.79
N TYR A 342 0.06 -0.69 -0.26
CA TYR A 342 -1.12 0.04 -0.70
C TYR A 342 -1.83 -0.78 -1.77
N THR A 343 -2.69 -1.68 -1.30
CA THR A 343 -3.36 -2.65 -2.15
C THR A 343 -4.63 -2.05 -2.75
N ARG A 344 -4.94 -2.47 -3.96
CA ARG A 344 -6.19 -2.14 -4.66
C ARG A 344 -7.01 -3.39 -4.92
N ASP A 345 -8.24 -3.23 -5.38
CA ASP A 345 -9.10 -4.36 -5.70
C ASP A 345 -8.44 -5.30 -6.70
N TYR A 346 -8.55 -6.60 -6.42
CA TYR A 346 -8.01 -7.70 -7.21
C TYR A 346 -6.48 -7.78 -7.28
N SER A 347 -5.76 -6.95 -6.51
CA SER A 347 -4.31 -7.05 -6.40
C SER A 347 -3.88 -8.21 -5.49
N TYR A 348 -2.61 -8.55 -5.54
CA TYR A 348 -2.03 -9.57 -4.67
C TYR A 348 -0.68 -9.14 -4.11
N VAL A 349 -0.36 -9.66 -2.93
CA VAL A 349 0.95 -9.56 -2.29
C VAL A 349 1.45 -10.98 -2.05
N ALA A 350 2.51 -11.39 -2.73
CA ALA A 350 3.00 -12.75 -2.70
C ALA A 350 4.52 -12.86 -2.56
N ASP A 351 4.98 -13.89 -1.85
CA ASP A 351 6.42 -14.19 -1.67
C ASP A 351 7.23 -12.99 -1.15
N VAL A 352 6.75 -12.35 -0.08
CA VAL A 352 7.37 -11.16 0.50
C VAL A 352 8.19 -11.52 1.73
N THR A 353 9.41 -11.00 1.80
CA THR A 353 10.31 -11.14 2.95
C THR A 353 10.75 -9.78 3.47
N ILE A 354 10.45 -9.49 4.74
CA ILE A 354 10.89 -8.28 5.46
C ILE A 354 11.71 -8.74 6.66
N ARG A 355 13.04 -8.54 6.62
CA ARG A 355 13.92 -9.12 7.65
C ARG A 355 15.10 -8.23 8.03
N ASN A 356 15.54 -8.37 9.27
CA ASN A 356 16.77 -7.72 9.79
C ASN A 356 16.77 -6.20 9.69
N ASN A 357 15.61 -5.56 9.57
CA ASN A 357 15.52 -4.12 9.47
C ASN A 357 15.43 -3.46 10.85
N SER A 358 15.87 -2.22 10.91
CA SER A 358 15.74 -1.35 12.08
C SER A 358 14.79 -0.18 11.75
N PHE A 359 13.55 -0.27 12.24
CA PHE A 359 12.50 0.74 12.07
C PHE A 359 12.35 1.53 13.38
N LEU A 360 12.92 2.73 13.43
CA LEU A 360 13.04 3.52 14.65
C LEU A 360 12.23 4.81 14.59
N ASN A 361 11.69 5.25 15.72
CA ASN A 361 10.93 6.49 15.85
C ASN A 361 9.78 6.58 14.82
N ILE A 362 9.02 5.47 14.70
CA ILE A 362 7.90 5.37 13.78
C ILE A 362 6.71 6.17 14.30
N GLY A 363 6.01 6.87 13.42
CA GLY A 363 4.72 7.50 13.69
C GLY A 363 4.79 8.87 14.32
N LYS A 364 5.91 9.57 14.24
CA LYS A 364 6.00 10.96 14.67
C LYS A 364 5.33 11.90 13.65
N LYS A 365 4.06 11.68 13.33
CA LYS A 365 3.29 12.55 12.45
C LYS A 365 2.29 13.38 13.23
N THR A 366 2.36 14.69 13.07
CA THR A 366 1.34 15.64 13.50
C THR A 366 0.56 16.07 12.26
N GLY A 367 -0.56 15.46 11.98
CA GLY A 367 -1.41 15.83 10.85
C GLY A 367 -2.32 14.70 10.40
N ASN A 368 -3.25 15.01 9.52
CA ASN A 368 -4.36 14.16 9.16
C ASN A 368 -3.99 12.72 8.78
N GLY A 369 -4.24 11.82 9.70
CA GLY A 369 -4.82 10.50 9.43
C GLY A 369 -3.91 9.37 9.01
N ASN A 370 -2.64 9.48 8.71
CA ASN A 370 -1.84 8.30 8.39
C ASN A 370 -0.90 7.92 9.55
N ASN A 371 -1.05 7.01 9.98
CA ASN A 371 -1.07 5.84 10.80
C ASN A 371 0.36 5.37 11.01
N GLY A 372 1.05 5.86 12.00
CA GLY A 372 2.32 5.35 12.45
C GLY A 372 2.32 3.83 12.66
N THR A 373 2.27 3.07 11.58
CA THR A 373 2.38 1.63 11.56
C THR A 373 3.74 1.24 10.99
N ALA A 374 4.49 0.38 11.66
CA ALA A 374 5.80 0.01 11.14
C ALA A 374 5.67 -0.80 9.84
N ILE A 375 4.84 -1.82 9.81
CA ILE A 375 4.52 -2.58 8.58
C ILE A 375 3.01 -2.63 8.45
N GLY A 376 2.46 -2.03 7.40
CA GLY A 376 1.02 -1.88 7.23
C GLY A 376 0.51 -2.30 5.86
N PHE A 377 -0.77 -2.69 5.86
CA PHE A 377 -1.55 -2.91 4.65
C PHE A 377 -2.72 -1.93 4.65
N TYR A 378 -2.90 -1.24 3.56
CA TYR A 378 -4.01 -0.31 3.36
C TYR A 378 -4.68 -0.59 2.02
N SER A 379 -6.01 -0.59 2.01
CA SER A 379 -6.80 -0.71 0.79
C SER A 379 -7.81 0.42 0.69
N GLU A 380 -7.91 1.06 -0.44
CA GLU A 380 -8.90 2.14 -0.69
C GLU A 380 -10.32 1.62 -0.86
N SER A 381 -10.47 0.39 -1.27
CA SER A 381 -11.75 -0.18 -1.67
C SER A 381 -12.10 -1.44 -0.87
N THR A 382 -13.10 -2.15 -1.28
CA THR A 382 -13.84 -3.18 -0.56
C THR A 382 -13.09 -4.47 -0.22
N ASN A 383 -11.76 -4.50 -0.24
CA ASN A 383 -10.97 -5.54 0.40
C ASN A 383 -10.82 -6.87 -0.37
N ASN A 384 -10.67 -6.80 -1.68
CA ASN A 384 -10.53 -7.99 -2.54
C ASN A 384 -9.08 -8.33 -2.93
N TYR A 385 -8.09 -7.91 -2.15
CA TYR A 385 -6.71 -8.32 -2.40
C TYR A 385 -6.34 -9.61 -1.68
N THR A 386 -5.30 -10.28 -2.12
CA THR A 386 -4.80 -11.50 -1.47
C THR A 386 -3.38 -11.33 -0.95
N VAL A 387 -3.08 -12.00 0.18
CA VAL A 387 -1.72 -12.07 0.73
C VAL A 387 -1.29 -13.52 0.80
N ASN A 388 -0.18 -13.86 0.18
CA ASN A 388 0.34 -15.22 0.16
C ASN A 388 1.84 -15.25 0.47
N ASN A 389 2.23 -16.08 1.43
CA ASN A 389 3.63 -16.30 1.80
C ASN A 389 4.38 -15.00 2.20
N LEU A 390 3.91 -14.34 3.27
CA LEU A 390 4.53 -13.16 3.86
C LEU A 390 5.38 -13.56 5.08
N SER A 391 6.67 -13.26 5.07
CA SER A 391 7.61 -13.54 6.15
C SER A 391 8.20 -12.24 6.72
N ILE A 392 7.93 -11.96 7.99
CA ILE A 392 8.42 -10.78 8.72
C ILE A 392 9.22 -11.28 9.92
N TYR A 393 10.55 -11.14 9.89
CA TYR A 393 11.37 -11.70 10.96
C TYR A 393 12.67 -10.92 11.24
N ASN A 394 13.13 -11.02 12.49
CA ASN A 394 14.35 -10.38 12.99
C ASN A 394 14.34 -8.84 12.84
N ASN A 395 13.20 -8.18 12.76
CA ASN A 395 13.14 -6.74 12.68
C ASN A 395 13.03 -6.11 14.07
N THR A 396 13.60 -4.92 14.23
CA THR A 396 13.40 -4.06 15.41
C THR A 396 12.47 -2.90 14.99
N MET A 397 11.36 -2.77 15.69
CA MET A 397 10.32 -1.77 15.44
C MET A 397 10.09 -0.96 16.71
N THR A 398 10.38 0.34 16.69
CA THR A 398 10.14 1.21 17.85
C THR A 398 9.27 2.41 17.46
N ALA A 399 8.30 2.67 18.30
CA ALA A 399 7.43 3.82 18.18
C ALA A 399 8.14 5.10 18.65
N ALA A 400 7.76 6.23 18.07
CA ALA A 400 8.21 7.54 18.56
C ALA A 400 7.57 7.87 19.92
N ASN A 401 8.36 8.46 20.82
CA ASN A 401 7.86 8.91 22.11
C ASN A 401 6.84 10.04 21.95
N GLY A 402 5.74 9.98 22.71
CA GLY A 402 4.77 11.06 22.86
C GLY A 402 3.55 11.04 21.94
N ASN A 403 3.58 10.35 20.81
CA ASN A 403 2.41 10.08 19.97
C ASN A 403 2.37 8.58 19.72
N ALA A 404 1.57 7.85 20.50
CA ALA A 404 1.47 6.40 20.34
C ALA A 404 1.01 6.08 18.90
N PRO A 405 1.90 5.60 18.03
CA PRO A 405 1.54 5.12 16.72
C PRO A 405 0.66 3.89 16.86
N PHE A 406 -0.07 3.54 15.80
CA PHE A 406 -1.13 2.55 15.94
C PHE A 406 -0.59 1.14 16.17
N TYR A 407 0.14 0.58 15.23
CA TYR A 407 0.49 -0.84 15.28
C TYR A 407 1.94 -1.07 14.86
N GLY A 408 2.55 -2.09 15.44
CA GLY A 408 3.82 -2.60 14.93
C GLY A 408 3.64 -3.23 13.56
N ILE A 409 2.68 -4.16 13.45
CA ILE A 409 2.31 -4.81 12.19
C ILE A 409 0.78 -4.78 12.05
N GLU A 410 0.29 -4.30 10.91
CA GLU A 410 -1.13 -4.18 10.61
C GLU A 410 -1.43 -4.87 9.29
N ILE A 411 -2.33 -5.87 9.31
CA ILE A 411 -2.84 -6.56 8.13
C ILE A 411 -4.36 -6.47 8.18
N VAL A 412 -4.93 -5.60 7.35
CA VAL A 412 -6.37 -5.31 7.34
C VAL A 412 -6.91 -5.35 5.93
N GLY A 413 -8.13 -5.77 5.77
CA GLY A 413 -8.86 -5.64 4.52
C GLY A 413 -8.55 -6.69 3.44
N SER A 414 -7.83 -7.78 3.75
CA SER A 414 -7.57 -8.84 2.76
C SER A 414 -8.74 -9.82 2.63
N ALA A 415 -9.11 -10.18 1.41
CA ALA A 415 -10.11 -11.22 1.16
C ALA A 415 -9.57 -12.61 1.54
N MET A 416 -8.29 -12.87 1.30
CA MET A 416 -7.63 -14.13 1.65
C MET A 416 -6.17 -13.87 2.02
N ALA A 417 -5.70 -14.50 3.10
CA ALA A 417 -4.28 -14.50 3.44
C ALA A 417 -3.83 -15.90 3.87
N THR A 418 -2.70 -16.33 3.38
CA THR A 418 -2.13 -17.62 3.71
C THR A 418 -0.62 -17.55 3.88
N GLY A 419 -0.06 -18.40 4.74
CA GLY A 419 1.38 -18.50 4.93
C GLY A 419 2.05 -17.28 5.56
N ILE A 420 1.38 -16.58 6.47
CA ILE A 420 1.95 -15.42 7.18
C ILE A 420 2.79 -15.88 8.36
N LYS A 421 4.06 -15.44 8.40
CA LYS A 421 5.02 -15.74 9.47
C LYS A 421 5.58 -14.45 10.05
N ILE A 422 5.39 -14.25 11.36
CA ILE A 422 5.90 -13.11 12.14
C ILE A 422 6.76 -13.65 13.28
N GLN A 423 8.08 -13.62 13.13
CA GLN A 423 8.99 -14.35 14.01
C GLN A 423 10.20 -13.53 14.44
N ASN A 424 10.65 -13.68 15.66
CA ASN A 424 11.87 -13.08 16.21
C ASN A 424 11.95 -11.54 16.06
N ASN A 425 10.83 -10.82 15.99
CA ASN A 425 10.83 -9.37 15.92
C ASN A 425 10.83 -8.75 17.32
N THR A 426 11.44 -7.58 17.46
CA THR A 426 11.30 -6.72 18.62
C THR A 426 10.35 -5.58 18.30
N ILE A 427 9.24 -5.45 19.04
CA ILE A 427 8.18 -4.47 18.77
C ILE A 427 7.89 -3.70 20.05
N GLN A 428 8.15 -2.38 20.04
CA GLN A 428 8.12 -1.56 21.23
C GLN A 428 7.37 -0.24 21.04
N GLY A 429 6.50 0.08 22.02
CA GLY A 429 5.93 1.42 22.21
C GLY A 429 4.71 1.73 21.34
N PHE A 430 4.16 0.77 20.59
CA PHE A 430 2.97 0.93 19.77
C PHE A 430 1.67 0.81 20.60
N MET A 431 0.54 1.24 20.06
CA MET A 431 -0.76 1.01 20.66
C MET A 431 -1.05 -0.48 20.82
N ALA A 432 -0.71 -1.28 19.81
CA ALA A 432 -0.62 -2.74 19.90
C ALA A 432 0.51 -3.25 19.00
N ALA A 433 1.08 -4.41 19.34
CA ALA A 433 2.12 -5.00 18.52
C ALA A 433 1.59 -5.44 17.16
N TYR A 434 0.37 -5.98 17.11
CA TYR A 434 -0.25 -6.46 15.87
C TYR A 434 -1.71 -6.06 15.77
N LEU A 435 -2.16 -5.75 14.55
CA LEU A 435 -3.56 -5.76 14.17
C LEU A 435 -3.72 -6.64 12.93
N ILE A 436 -4.46 -7.72 13.08
CA ILE A 436 -4.82 -8.59 11.95
C ILE A 436 -6.35 -8.65 11.92
N ALA A 437 -6.95 -7.87 11.05
CA ALA A 437 -8.38 -7.65 11.08
C ALA A 437 -9.01 -7.60 9.70
N ASN A 438 -9.87 -8.57 9.44
CA ASN A 438 -10.91 -8.44 8.42
C ASN A 438 -12.09 -9.36 8.73
N PRO A 439 -13.33 -8.88 8.68
CA PRO A 439 -14.51 -9.72 8.83
C PRO A 439 -14.66 -10.78 7.73
N ALA A 440 -14.18 -10.53 6.53
CA ALA A 440 -14.20 -11.46 5.40
C ALA A 440 -12.96 -12.36 5.29
N PHE A 441 -12.04 -12.26 6.20
CA PHE A 441 -10.69 -12.77 6.09
C PHE A 441 -10.59 -14.29 6.28
N VAL A 442 -10.24 -15.00 5.25
CA VAL A 442 -9.78 -16.40 5.37
C VAL A 442 -8.28 -16.39 5.62
N LEU A 443 -7.89 -16.54 6.87
CA LEU A 443 -6.50 -16.58 7.28
C LEU A 443 -6.05 -18.03 7.49
N ASN A 444 -5.22 -18.53 6.58
CA ASN A 444 -4.61 -19.85 6.71
C ASN A 444 -3.14 -19.74 7.14
N LYS A 445 -2.71 -20.56 8.06
CA LYS A 445 -1.30 -20.71 8.48
C LYS A 445 -0.67 -19.39 8.96
N LEU A 446 -1.26 -18.79 10.00
CA LEU A 446 -0.66 -17.67 10.71
C LEU A 446 0.27 -18.19 11.81
N VAL A 447 1.55 -17.82 11.75
CA VAL A 447 2.55 -18.13 12.76
C VAL A 447 3.07 -16.84 13.38
N ILE A 448 2.86 -16.64 14.69
CA ILE A 448 3.42 -15.53 15.45
C ILE A 448 4.22 -16.14 16.60
N GLU A 449 5.54 -16.12 16.53
CA GLU A 449 6.37 -16.75 17.56
C GLU A 449 7.71 -16.07 17.79
N LYS A 450 8.21 -16.23 19.03
CA LYS A 450 9.53 -15.74 19.46
C LYS A 450 9.74 -14.23 19.31
N ASN A 451 8.66 -13.45 19.28
CA ASN A 451 8.77 -11.99 19.25
C ASN A 451 8.96 -11.43 20.65
N THR A 452 9.73 -10.35 20.76
CA THR A 452 9.92 -9.59 22.01
C THR A 452 9.03 -8.35 21.97
N LEU A 453 8.09 -8.26 22.92
CA LEU A 453 7.09 -7.18 22.97
C LEU A 453 7.29 -6.36 24.26
N SER A 454 7.44 -5.05 24.14
CA SER A 454 7.64 -4.17 25.30
C SER A 454 6.97 -2.81 25.14
N GLY A 455 6.41 -2.29 26.22
CA GLY A 455 5.83 -0.94 26.26
C GLY A 455 4.66 -0.70 25.29
N ASN A 456 4.13 -1.77 24.65
CA ASN A 456 2.97 -1.63 23.79
C ASN A 456 1.70 -1.50 24.66
N GLY A 457 0.75 -0.70 24.21
CA GLY A 457 -0.58 -0.60 24.81
C GLY A 457 -1.26 -1.97 24.86
N ASN A 458 -2.43 -2.05 25.49
CA ASN A 458 -3.18 -3.29 25.59
C ASN A 458 -2.47 -4.41 26.37
N ASN A 459 -1.65 -4.04 27.39
CA ASN A 459 -0.90 -4.97 28.25
C ASN A 459 0.01 -5.94 27.47
N ASN A 460 0.57 -5.52 26.35
CA ASN A 460 1.30 -6.40 25.42
C ASN A 460 0.48 -7.61 24.95
N ASN A 461 -0.84 -7.57 25.09
CA ASN A 461 -1.68 -8.58 24.47
C ASN A 461 -1.73 -8.26 22.97
N PRO A 462 -1.11 -9.10 22.13
CA PRO A 462 -0.62 -8.61 20.84
C PRO A 462 -1.69 -8.51 19.77
N LEU A 463 -2.87 -9.11 19.98
CA LEU A 463 -3.66 -9.49 18.83
C LEU A 463 -5.08 -8.95 18.91
N TYR A 464 -5.35 -7.93 18.10
CA TYR A 464 -6.69 -7.66 17.62
C TYR A 464 -6.93 -8.54 16.39
N MET A 465 -7.61 -9.68 16.54
CA MET A 465 -8.03 -10.49 15.39
C MET A 465 -9.51 -10.30 15.10
N ARG A 466 -9.80 -9.94 13.88
CA ARG A 466 -11.13 -10.08 13.28
C ARG A 466 -11.09 -11.27 12.33
N GLY A 467 -11.77 -12.34 12.68
CA GLY A 467 -11.74 -13.61 11.96
C GLY A 467 -10.92 -14.69 12.67
N SER A 468 -11.17 -15.93 12.35
CA SER A 468 -10.48 -17.08 12.96
C SER A 468 -9.54 -17.69 11.95
N PRO A 469 -8.22 -17.74 12.22
CA PRO A 469 -7.28 -18.45 11.35
C PRO A 469 -7.56 -19.96 11.36
N VAL A 470 -7.45 -20.61 10.21
CA VAL A 470 -7.63 -22.06 10.10
C VAL A 470 -6.51 -22.82 10.79
N GLU A 471 -5.27 -22.32 10.67
CA GLU A 471 -4.12 -22.82 11.41
C GLU A 471 -3.41 -21.62 12.08
N TYR A 472 -3.43 -21.57 13.39
CA TYR A 472 -2.85 -20.47 14.15
C TYR A 472 -1.87 -20.97 15.20
N THR A 473 -0.67 -20.42 15.18
CA THR A 473 0.34 -20.63 16.19
C THR A 473 0.78 -19.31 16.81
N ASN A 474 0.57 -19.14 18.11
CA ASN A 474 1.05 -18.00 18.88
C ASN A 474 1.78 -18.51 20.12
N ARG A 475 3.10 -18.59 20.07
CA ARG A 475 3.90 -19.18 21.14
C ARG A 475 5.27 -18.54 21.32
N ASN A 476 5.82 -18.72 22.50
CA ASN A 476 7.20 -18.31 22.83
C ASN A 476 7.48 -16.82 22.63
N ASN A 477 6.46 -15.96 22.63
CA ASN A 477 6.65 -14.53 22.61
C ASN A 477 7.02 -14.03 24.01
N ILE A 478 8.09 -13.24 24.10
CA ILE A 478 8.59 -12.67 25.35
C ILE A 478 7.87 -11.34 25.57
N LYS A 479 7.18 -11.20 26.68
CA LYS A 479 6.55 -9.95 27.11
C LYS A 479 7.38 -9.40 28.25
N SER A 480 8.11 -8.30 28.06
CA SER A 480 8.72 -7.59 29.16
C SER A 480 7.66 -6.77 29.91
N ALA A 481 7.73 -6.74 31.22
CA ALA A 481 6.86 -5.91 32.02
C ALA A 481 7.00 -4.44 31.56
N SER A 482 5.89 -3.80 31.25
CA SER A 482 5.88 -2.38 30.98
C SER A 482 6.28 -1.65 32.27
N SER A 483 7.24 -0.76 32.23
CA SER A 483 7.67 0.05 33.36
C SER A 483 6.68 1.13 33.79
N ALA A 484 5.56 1.22 33.11
CA ALA A 484 4.41 2.03 33.52
C ALA A 484 3.14 1.30 33.12
N ASN A 485 2.32 0.99 34.10
CA ASN A 485 0.93 0.63 33.90
C ASN A 485 0.23 1.92 33.37
N PRO A 486 0.03 2.14 32.06
CA PRO A 486 -0.77 3.28 31.64
C PRO A 486 -2.16 2.97 32.15
N GLY A 487 -2.65 3.72 33.12
CA GLY A 487 -4.00 3.58 33.65
C GLY A 487 -4.99 3.47 32.51
N PHE A 488 -6.08 2.77 32.70
CA PHE A 488 -7.12 2.54 31.69
C PHE A 488 -7.46 3.86 30.98
N ASN A 489 -6.99 4.02 29.76
CA ASN A 489 -7.24 5.20 28.95
C ASN A 489 -8.39 4.90 28.00
N ILE A 490 -9.59 5.33 28.42
CA ILE A 490 -10.83 5.18 27.65
C ILE A 490 -10.65 5.64 26.19
N LYS A 491 -9.93 6.73 25.98
CA LYS A 491 -9.74 7.29 24.64
C LYS A 491 -8.91 6.38 23.72
N GLN A 492 -7.89 5.71 24.26
CA GLN A 492 -7.00 4.84 23.49
C GLN A 492 -7.49 3.39 23.42
N GLN A 493 -8.09 2.87 24.50
CA GLN A 493 -8.46 1.45 24.59
C GLN A 493 -9.89 1.16 24.15
N LEU A 494 -10.77 2.16 24.15
CA LEU A 494 -12.17 2.00 23.79
C LEU A 494 -12.59 2.89 22.60
N LEU A 495 -12.32 4.19 22.66
CA LEU A 495 -12.87 5.13 21.66
C LEU A 495 -12.17 5.05 20.30
N ARG A 496 -10.86 4.80 20.25
CA ARG A 496 -10.13 4.68 18.97
C ARG A 496 -10.46 3.38 18.22
N PRO A 497 -10.43 2.20 18.84
CA PRO A 497 -10.90 0.99 18.19
C PRO A 497 -12.36 1.11 17.73
N LEU A 498 -13.22 1.69 18.58
CA LEU A 498 -14.62 1.95 18.25
C LEU A 498 -14.76 2.87 17.02
N TYR A 499 -13.99 3.95 16.99
CA TYR A 499 -13.99 4.88 15.84
C TYR A 499 -13.54 4.19 14.55
N TYR A 500 -12.50 3.36 14.64
CA TYR A 500 -12.01 2.59 13.50
C TYR A 500 -13.05 1.57 13.02
N GLU A 501 -13.66 0.81 13.93
CA GLU A 501 -14.74 -0.12 13.60
C GLU A 501 -15.93 0.61 12.93
N VAL A 502 -16.35 1.75 13.46
CA VAL A 502 -17.46 2.54 12.91
C VAL A 502 -17.12 3.13 11.53
N LYS A 503 -15.88 3.56 11.33
CA LYS A 503 -15.42 4.11 10.04
C LYS A 503 -15.44 3.08 8.90
N HIS A 504 -15.17 1.81 9.23
CA HIS A 504 -15.14 0.71 8.26
C HIS A 504 -16.42 -0.13 8.25
N PHE A 505 -17.45 0.33 8.96
CA PHE A 505 -18.74 -0.33 9.01
C PHE A 505 -19.50 -0.08 7.69
N SER A 506 -19.92 -1.14 7.03
CA SER A 506 -20.61 -0.98 5.75
C SER A 506 -22.00 -0.35 5.93
N PRO A 507 -22.51 0.43 4.98
CA PRO A 507 -23.87 0.94 5.04
C PRO A 507 -24.93 -0.16 5.19
N LEU A 508 -24.69 -1.35 4.63
CA LEU A 508 -25.56 -2.53 4.75
C LEU A 508 -25.62 -3.04 6.18
N GLU A 509 -24.47 -3.11 6.88
CA GLU A 509 -24.44 -3.48 8.29
C GLU A 509 -25.22 -2.50 9.17
N PHE A 510 -25.13 -1.19 8.92
CA PHE A 510 -25.94 -0.19 9.62
C PHE A 510 -27.44 -0.40 9.39
N ILE A 511 -27.84 -0.65 8.15
CA ILE A 511 -29.25 -0.96 7.82
C ILE A 511 -29.72 -2.19 8.59
N ALA A 512 -28.89 -3.24 8.63
CA ALA A 512 -29.23 -4.46 9.35
C ALA A 512 -29.37 -4.22 10.86
N LEU A 513 -28.40 -3.57 11.50
CA LEU A 513 -28.46 -3.30 12.94
C LEU A 513 -29.66 -2.42 13.32
N PHE A 514 -29.91 -1.38 12.52
CA PHE A 514 -31.07 -0.51 12.72
C PHE A 514 -32.39 -1.29 12.55
N SER A 515 -32.44 -2.21 11.58
CA SER A 515 -33.59 -3.05 11.37
C SER A 515 -33.82 -4.04 12.53
N LEU A 516 -32.75 -4.59 13.11
CA LEU A 516 -32.85 -5.44 14.31
C LEU A 516 -33.33 -4.64 15.54
N PHE A 517 -32.85 -3.40 15.70
CA PHE A 517 -33.34 -2.50 16.72
C PHE A 517 -34.85 -2.29 16.58
N ILE A 518 -35.34 -1.96 15.40
CA ILE A 518 -36.77 -1.78 15.09
C ILE A 518 -37.54 -3.07 15.37
N PHE A 519 -37.01 -4.23 14.99
CA PHE A 519 -37.61 -5.53 15.26
C PHE A 519 -37.88 -5.76 16.74
N LEU A 520 -36.86 -5.59 17.58
CA LEU A 520 -36.97 -5.76 19.01
C LEU A 520 -37.89 -4.71 19.68
N TRP A 521 -37.75 -3.45 19.25
CA TRP A 521 -38.55 -2.33 19.76
C TRP A 521 -40.06 -2.52 19.45
N PHE A 522 -40.40 -2.80 18.21
CA PHE A 522 -41.80 -3.04 17.81
C PHE A 522 -42.33 -4.38 18.36
N GLY A 523 -41.49 -5.39 18.44
CA GLY A 523 -41.80 -6.65 19.06
C GLY A 523 -42.20 -6.48 20.54
N SER A 524 -41.48 -5.64 21.29
CA SER A 524 -41.80 -5.31 22.69
C SER A 524 -43.16 -4.64 22.86
N ARG A 525 -43.63 -3.96 21.82
CA ARG A 525 -44.93 -3.26 21.76
C ARG A 525 -46.05 -4.07 21.12
N GLU A 526 -45.78 -5.29 20.69
CA GLU A 526 -46.69 -6.17 19.94
C GLU A 526 -47.11 -5.58 18.58
N TYR A 527 -46.32 -4.72 17.99
CA TYR A 527 -46.57 -4.19 16.65
C TYR A 527 -46.15 -5.18 15.59
N ILE A 528 -47.04 -5.39 14.60
CA ILE A 528 -46.81 -6.32 13.50
C ILE A 528 -45.62 -5.89 12.62
N TYR A 529 -45.31 -4.61 12.59
CA TYR A 529 -44.19 -4.02 11.85
C TYR A 529 -42.83 -4.49 12.33
N ALA A 530 -42.75 -5.22 13.45
CA ALA A 530 -41.54 -5.92 13.88
C ALA A 530 -41.05 -6.88 12.78
N PHE A 531 -41.95 -7.66 12.18
CA PHE A 531 -41.54 -8.69 11.24
C PHE A 531 -40.98 -8.16 9.92
N PRO A 532 -41.52 -7.11 9.25
CA PRO A 532 -40.86 -6.47 8.13
C PRO A 532 -39.44 -6.01 8.45
N ALA A 533 -39.21 -5.41 9.61
CA ALA A 533 -37.87 -5.02 10.03
C ALA A 533 -36.94 -6.24 10.25
N GLY A 534 -37.47 -7.31 10.86
CA GLY A 534 -36.72 -8.56 10.98
C GLY A 534 -36.39 -9.23 9.65
N LEU A 535 -37.27 -9.11 8.65
CA LEU A 535 -37.01 -9.58 7.28
C LEU A 535 -35.86 -8.80 6.63
N ILE A 536 -35.83 -7.48 6.75
CA ILE A 536 -34.73 -6.65 6.24
C ILE A 536 -33.42 -7.07 6.90
N TYR A 537 -33.39 -7.19 8.23
CA TYR A 537 -32.21 -7.65 8.97
C TYR A 537 -31.72 -8.99 8.46
N ALA A 538 -32.62 -10.01 8.39
CA ALA A 538 -32.24 -11.35 8.01
C ALA A 538 -31.80 -11.44 6.53
N ALA A 539 -32.43 -10.67 5.64
CA ALA A 539 -32.06 -10.63 4.22
C ALA A 539 -30.70 -9.99 3.99
N VAL A 540 -30.42 -8.86 4.67
CA VAL A 540 -29.13 -8.16 4.56
C VAL A 540 -28.01 -9.04 5.12
N TYR A 541 -28.19 -9.64 6.29
CA TYR A 541 -27.16 -10.53 6.84
C TYR A 541 -27.00 -11.83 6.07
N LEU A 542 -28.05 -12.32 5.42
CA LEU A 542 -27.95 -13.48 4.52
C LEU A 542 -27.08 -13.13 3.30
N PHE A 543 -27.28 -11.94 2.73
CA PHE A 543 -26.46 -11.41 1.62
C PHE A 543 -24.98 -11.24 2.05
N ILE A 544 -24.75 -10.56 3.16
CA ILE A 544 -23.39 -10.37 3.72
C ILE A 544 -22.73 -11.74 3.99
N SER A 545 -23.49 -12.69 4.56
CA SER A 545 -22.98 -14.03 4.89
C SER A 545 -22.63 -14.85 3.65
N TYR A 546 -23.34 -14.64 2.54
CA TYR A 546 -23.04 -15.26 1.26
C TYR A 546 -21.75 -14.71 0.68
N GLU A 547 -21.60 -13.39 0.62
CA GLU A 547 -20.38 -12.73 0.12
C GLU A 547 -19.15 -13.09 0.99
N GLU A 548 -19.33 -13.20 2.29
CA GLU A 548 -18.24 -13.48 3.23
C GLU A 548 -17.96 -14.97 3.47
N GLY A 549 -18.73 -15.89 2.85
CA GLY A 549 -18.58 -17.32 3.04
C GLY A 549 -18.90 -17.82 4.45
N LEU A 550 -19.81 -17.15 5.19
CA LEU A 550 -20.17 -17.44 6.58
C LEU A 550 -21.43 -18.32 6.68
N ALA A 551 -21.31 -19.62 6.41
CA ALA A 551 -22.48 -20.49 6.35
C ALA A 551 -23.24 -20.62 7.66
N GLY A 552 -22.57 -20.60 8.81
CA GLY A 552 -23.26 -20.65 10.13
C GLY A 552 -24.20 -19.46 10.29
N VAL A 553 -23.71 -18.25 9.96
CA VAL A 553 -24.48 -17.00 10.01
C VAL A 553 -25.58 -17.01 8.94
N ALA A 554 -25.31 -17.51 7.73
CA ALA A 554 -26.31 -17.66 6.68
C ALA A 554 -27.45 -18.59 7.07
N MET A 555 -27.15 -19.72 7.71
CA MET A 555 -28.15 -20.67 8.22
C MET A 555 -29.04 -20.04 9.29
N VAL A 556 -28.46 -19.30 10.24
CA VAL A 556 -29.21 -18.57 11.26
C VAL A 556 -30.18 -17.58 10.62
N ASN A 557 -29.68 -16.76 9.69
CA ASN A 557 -30.48 -15.72 9.07
C ASN A 557 -31.56 -16.28 8.13
N THR A 558 -31.33 -17.43 7.49
CA THR A 558 -32.37 -18.15 6.73
C THR A 558 -33.51 -18.58 7.66
N CYS A 559 -33.19 -19.13 8.83
CA CYS A 559 -34.20 -19.52 9.82
C CYS A 559 -34.94 -18.30 10.41
N LEU A 560 -34.22 -17.20 10.67
CA LEU A 560 -34.84 -15.94 11.15
C LEU A 560 -35.78 -15.36 10.09
N LEU A 561 -35.41 -15.42 8.82
CA LEU A 561 -36.22 -14.98 7.69
C LEU A 561 -37.53 -15.79 7.62
N ALA A 562 -37.44 -17.10 7.68
CA ALA A 562 -38.63 -17.99 7.73
C ALA A 562 -39.49 -17.72 8.97
N GLY A 563 -38.86 -17.52 10.13
CA GLY A 563 -39.54 -17.16 11.39
C GLY A 563 -40.25 -15.81 11.32
N CYS A 564 -39.66 -14.81 10.65
CA CYS A 564 -40.29 -13.50 10.45
C CYS A 564 -41.52 -13.61 9.54
N ILE A 565 -41.44 -14.37 8.44
CA ILE A 565 -42.60 -14.61 7.56
C ILE A 565 -43.73 -15.31 8.31
N TYR A 566 -43.42 -16.39 9.05
CA TYR A 566 -44.39 -17.11 9.83
C TYR A 566 -45.01 -16.24 10.95
N GLY A 567 -44.19 -15.45 11.61
CA GLY A 567 -44.63 -14.52 12.67
C GLY A 567 -45.55 -13.44 12.11
N TRP A 568 -45.22 -12.90 10.93
CA TRP A 568 -46.07 -11.90 10.25
C TRP A 568 -47.46 -12.48 9.94
N ILE A 569 -47.52 -13.67 9.34
CA ILE A 569 -48.77 -14.36 9.04
C ILE A 569 -49.55 -14.63 10.30
N THR A 570 -48.88 -15.09 11.40
CA THR A 570 -49.53 -15.47 12.63
C THR A 570 -50.10 -14.28 13.39
N TRP A 571 -49.34 -13.13 13.42
CA TRP A 571 -49.81 -11.94 14.12
C TRP A 571 -50.82 -11.13 13.31
N SER A 572 -50.98 -11.39 12.00
CA SER A 572 -51.97 -10.79 11.09
C SER A 572 -53.34 -11.39 11.31
N LYS A 573 -53.45 -12.64 11.81
CA LYS A 573 -54.72 -13.35 11.98
C LYS A 573 -55.63 -12.66 12.98
N ARG A 574 -56.93 -12.45 12.58
CA ARG A 574 -57.97 -11.86 13.38
C ARG A 574 -59.18 -12.83 13.44
N ASP A 575 -59.92 -12.75 14.52
CA ASP A 575 -61.19 -13.49 14.65
C ASP A 575 -62.31 -12.79 13.84
N ARG A 576 -63.50 -13.41 13.80
CA ARG A 576 -64.72 -12.85 13.15
C ARG A 576 -65.14 -11.48 13.70
N ARG A 577 -64.67 -11.08 14.90
CA ARG A 577 -64.92 -9.79 15.54
C ARG A 577 -63.75 -8.81 15.40
N HIS A 578 -62.85 -9.05 14.46
CA HIS A 578 -61.64 -8.28 14.21
C HIS A 578 -60.65 -8.20 15.39
N HIS A 579 -60.75 -9.06 16.41
CA HIS A 579 -59.78 -9.11 17.48
C HIS A 579 -58.57 -9.97 17.11
N ARG A 580 -57.39 -9.61 17.68
CA ARG A 580 -56.16 -10.40 17.46
C ARG A 580 -56.31 -11.78 18.10
N ILE A 581 -56.13 -12.86 17.34
CA ILE A 581 -56.21 -14.24 17.79
C ILE A 581 -55.09 -14.57 18.77
N VAL A 582 -53.85 -14.13 18.45
CA VAL A 582 -52.68 -14.44 19.28
C VAL A 582 -52.46 -13.32 20.31
N ARG A 583 -52.51 -13.69 21.60
CA ARG A 583 -52.31 -12.77 22.72
C ARG A 583 -51.10 -13.21 23.54
N VAL A 584 -50.44 -12.26 24.23
CA VAL A 584 -49.31 -12.55 25.11
C VAL A 584 -49.77 -13.42 26.30
N HIS A 585 -49.10 -14.55 26.46
CA HIS A 585 -49.36 -15.48 27.58
C HIS A 585 -48.06 -16.20 27.96
N ALA A 586 -48.02 -16.75 29.19
CA ALA A 586 -46.92 -17.59 29.64
C ALA A 586 -47.15 -19.04 29.18
N SER A 587 -46.08 -19.76 28.98
CA SER A 587 -46.10 -21.16 28.61
C SER A 587 -46.52 -22.04 29.77
N SER A 588 -47.22 -23.14 29.49
CA SER A 588 -47.46 -24.21 30.46
C SER A 588 -46.17 -25.00 30.74
N LYS A 589 -46.14 -25.81 31.79
CA LYS A 589 -44.97 -26.67 32.09
C LYS A 589 -44.62 -27.63 30.93
N LYS A 590 -45.65 -28.16 30.25
CA LYS A 590 -45.44 -29.00 29.05
C LYS A 590 -44.82 -28.23 27.89
N GLU A 591 -45.27 -27.01 27.66
CA GLU A 591 -44.71 -26.15 26.60
C GLU A 591 -43.29 -25.70 26.92
N LEU A 592 -42.95 -25.43 28.19
CA LEU A 592 -41.56 -25.15 28.60
C LEU A 592 -40.65 -26.35 28.32
N PHE A 593 -41.12 -27.56 28.61
CA PHE A 593 -40.40 -28.78 28.30
C PHE A 593 -40.14 -28.94 26.79
N TYR A 594 -41.14 -28.66 25.93
CA TYR A 594 -40.97 -28.67 24.48
C TYR A 594 -40.02 -27.57 24.01
N GLN A 595 -40.02 -26.40 24.61
CA GLN A 595 -39.04 -25.34 24.29
C GLN A 595 -37.62 -25.78 24.61
N PHE A 596 -37.42 -26.47 25.73
CA PHE A 596 -36.11 -26.99 26.10
C PHE A 596 -35.64 -28.11 25.17
N ILE A 597 -36.50 -29.03 24.76
CA ILE A 597 -36.22 -30.07 23.77
C ILE A 597 -35.83 -29.41 22.45
N PHE A 598 -36.59 -28.41 21.97
CA PHE A 598 -36.31 -27.69 20.74
C PHE A 598 -34.98 -26.97 20.80
N PHE A 599 -34.68 -26.29 21.90
CA PHE A 599 -33.38 -25.63 22.10
C PHE A 599 -32.24 -26.65 22.05
N THR A 600 -32.35 -27.78 22.78
CA THR A 600 -31.31 -28.81 22.81
C THR A 600 -31.09 -29.43 21.44
N ALA A 601 -32.16 -29.71 20.70
CA ALA A 601 -32.06 -30.20 19.32
C ALA A 601 -31.41 -29.18 18.39
N ALA A 602 -31.82 -27.90 18.43
CA ALA A 602 -31.24 -26.82 17.64
C ALA A 602 -29.76 -26.61 17.99
N TYR A 603 -29.37 -26.70 19.26
CA TYR A 603 -28.01 -26.62 19.73
C TYR A 603 -27.16 -27.77 19.17
N ALA A 604 -27.65 -29.02 19.28
CA ALA A 604 -26.93 -30.17 18.73
C ALA A 604 -26.73 -30.09 17.22
N VAL A 605 -27.78 -29.65 16.49
CA VAL A 605 -27.70 -29.43 15.03
C VAL A 605 -26.71 -28.32 14.70
N ALA A 606 -26.72 -27.19 15.42
CA ALA A 606 -25.79 -26.10 15.20
C ALA A 606 -24.34 -26.53 15.47
N VAL A 607 -24.08 -27.25 16.56
CA VAL A 607 -22.76 -27.82 16.85
C VAL A 607 -22.32 -28.77 15.75
N ALA A 608 -23.17 -29.73 15.38
CA ALA A 608 -22.86 -30.70 14.31
C ALA A 608 -22.58 -30.01 12.97
N ALA A 609 -23.34 -28.97 12.63
CA ALA A 609 -23.15 -28.19 11.42
C ALA A 609 -21.80 -27.44 11.46
N LEU A 610 -21.49 -26.76 12.54
CA LEU A 610 -20.22 -26.03 12.70
C LEU A 610 -19.00 -26.97 12.60
N PHE A 611 -19.06 -28.17 13.16
CA PHE A 611 -17.98 -29.14 13.04
C PHE A 611 -17.93 -29.83 11.68
N LYS A 612 -19.07 -30.25 11.11
CA LYS A 612 -19.10 -30.95 9.82
C LYS A 612 -18.69 -30.08 8.66
N PHE A 613 -19.05 -28.81 8.70
CA PHE A 613 -18.76 -27.85 7.64
C PHE A 613 -17.53 -26.96 7.91
N SER A 614 -16.76 -27.24 8.97
CA SER A 614 -15.55 -26.48 9.32
C SER A 614 -14.49 -26.42 8.21
N HIS A 615 -14.47 -27.41 7.31
CA HIS A 615 -13.59 -27.42 6.15
C HIS A 615 -14.03 -26.49 5.00
N TYR A 616 -15.29 -26.09 4.97
CA TYR A 616 -15.85 -25.22 3.93
C TYR A 616 -16.04 -23.78 4.38
N PHE A 617 -15.94 -23.54 5.68
CA PHE A 617 -16.24 -22.25 6.29
C PHE A 617 -15.18 -21.87 7.32
N LYS A 618 -15.09 -20.58 7.58
CA LYS A 618 -14.15 -20.03 8.58
C LYS A 618 -14.38 -20.70 9.95
N PRO A 619 -13.35 -21.30 10.56
CA PRO A 619 -13.47 -21.86 11.90
C PRO A 619 -13.67 -20.73 12.91
N ASP A 620 -14.62 -20.92 13.78
CA ASP A 620 -14.91 -19.97 14.86
C ASP A 620 -14.02 -20.21 16.08
N ILE A 621 -13.66 -19.12 16.79
CA ILE A 621 -12.82 -19.19 17.99
C ILE A 621 -13.58 -19.84 19.16
N ILE A 622 -14.92 -19.71 19.19
CA ILE A 622 -15.76 -20.21 20.28
C ILE A 622 -17.03 -20.88 19.72
N PRO A 623 -16.89 -22.01 18.98
CA PRO A 623 -18.01 -22.60 18.24
C PRO A 623 -19.18 -23.06 19.14
N TRP A 624 -18.89 -23.44 20.38
CA TRP A 624 -19.91 -23.81 21.34
C TRP A 624 -20.81 -22.64 21.77
N ALA A 625 -20.21 -21.45 21.96
CA ALA A 625 -20.95 -20.24 22.30
C ALA A 625 -21.81 -19.76 21.15
N ASP A 626 -21.28 -19.81 19.90
CA ASP A 626 -22.03 -19.44 18.72
C ASP A 626 -23.19 -20.40 18.45
N ALA A 627 -23.00 -21.71 18.63
CA ALA A 627 -24.08 -22.68 18.58
C ALA A 627 -25.17 -22.38 19.61
N PHE A 628 -24.76 -21.97 20.82
CA PHE A 628 -25.72 -21.58 21.89
C PHE A 628 -26.52 -20.34 21.47
N ILE A 629 -25.86 -19.30 20.96
CA ILE A 629 -26.51 -18.07 20.48
C ILE A 629 -27.52 -18.39 19.37
N CYS A 630 -27.13 -19.24 18.40
CA CYS A 630 -27.99 -19.70 17.34
C CYS A 630 -29.24 -20.41 17.87
N ALA A 631 -29.08 -21.41 18.75
CA ALA A 631 -30.17 -22.18 19.31
C ALA A 631 -31.12 -21.33 20.15
N ALA A 632 -30.56 -20.40 20.93
CA ALA A 632 -31.35 -19.47 21.77
C ALA A 632 -32.15 -18.49 20.88
N ALA A 633 -31.54 -17.94 19.81
CA ALA A 633 -32.22 -17.06 18.87
C ALA A 633 -33.38 -17.81 18.13
N PHE A 634 -33.17 -19.03 17.70
CA PHE A 634 -34.22 -19.85 17.06
C PHE A 634 -35.40 -20.13 18.03
N THR A 635 -35.07 -20.52 19.25
CA THR A 635 -36.09 -20.79 20.26
C THR A 635 -36.84 -19.50 20.63
N GLY A 636 -36.12 -18.40 20.76
CA GLY A 636 -36.67 -17.07 20.96
C GLY A 636 -37.61 -16.62 19.85
N MET A 637 -37.20 -16.81 18.61
CA MET A 637 -38.02 -16.47 17.44
C MET A 637 -39.28 -17.35 17.36
N TRP A 638 -39.13 -18.68 17.49
CA TRP A 638 -40.26 -19.61 17.44
C TRP A 638 -41.31 -19.29 18.54
N THR A 639 -40.88 -19.00 19.75
CA THR A 639 -41.76 -18.65 20.87
C THR A 639 -42.36 -17.24 20.72
N MET A 640 -41.63 -16.30 20.12
CA MET A 640 -42.08 -14.94 19.85
C MET A 640 -43.22 -14.90 18.80
N THR A 641 -43.17 -15.75 17.78
CA THR A 641 -44.25 -15.84 16.76
C THR A 641 -45.57 -16.26 17.43
N ARG A 642 -45.53 -17.00 18.53
CA ARG A 642 -46.69 -17.46 19.34
C ARG A 642 -47.02 -16.53 20.49
N LYS A 643 -46.37 -15.37 20.62
CA LYS A 643 -46.47 -14.41 21.71
C LYS A 643 -46.28 -15.00 23.11
N LYS A 644 -45.37 -15.95 23.21
CA LYS A 644 -45.00 -16.53 24.52
C LYS A 644 -44.06 -15.57 25.25
N LEU A 645 -44.32 -15.32 26.53
CA LEU A 645 -43.51 -14.44 27.38
C LEU A 645 -42.03 -14.90 27.42
N GLU A 646 -41.83 -16.19 27.40
CA GLU A 646 -40.51 -16.84 27.45
C GLU A 646 -39.64 -16.54 26.26
N SER A 647 -40.17 -16.02 25.15
CA SER A 647 -39.37 -15.59 24.02
C SER A 647 -38.30 -14.56 24.43
N TRP A 648 -38.64 -13.68 25.35
CA TRP A 648 -37.71 -12.66 25.84
C TRP A 648 -36.58 -13.25 26.69
N TYR A 649 -36.81 -14.33 27.44
CA TYR A 649 -35.74 -15.03 28.17
C TYR A 649 -34.72 -15.63 27.20
N TRP A 650 -35.17 -16.18 26.08
CA TRP A 650 -34.28 -16.73 25.07
C TRP A 650 -33.47 -15.64 24.37
N TRP A 651 -34.07 -14.49 24.06
CA TRP A 651 -33.36 -13.35 23.53
C TRP A 651 -32.34 -12.78 24.53
N ILE A 652 -32.70 -12.66 25.78
CA ILE A 652 -31.81 -12.24 26.87
C ILE A 652 -30.62 -13.20 26.97
N ALA A 653 -30.86 -14.51 26.95
CA ALA A 653 -29.82 -15.53 27.02
C ALA A 653 -28.87 -15.45 25.81
N ALA A 654 -29.43 -15.29 24.58
CA ALA A 654 -28.63 -15.13 23.36
C ALA A 654 -27.70 -13.90 23.43
N PHE A 655 -28.24 -12.73 23.78
CA PHE A 655 -27.44 -11.51 23.87
C PHE A 655 -26.51 -11.48 25.07
N ALA A 656 -26.85 -12.09 26.17
CA ALA A 656 -25.97 -12.21 27.34
C ALA A 656 -24.70 -13.00 27.03
N VAL A 657 -24.79 -14.01 26.16
CA VAL A 657 -23.62 -14.75 25.67
C VAL A 657 -22.93 -14.01 24.55
N LEU A 658 -23.68 -13.33 23.66
CA LEU A 658 -23.13 -12.59 22.50
C LEU A 658 -22.20 -11.43 22.93
N VAL A 659 -22.57 -10.69 24.00
CA VAL A 659 -21.78 -9.57 24.54
C VAL A 659 -20.33 -10.00 24.87
N PRO A 660 -20.09 -10.96 25.77
CA PRO A 660 -18.72 -11.37 26.07
C PRO A 660 -18.04 -12.09 24.92
N VAL A 661 -18.76 -12.79 24.04
CA VAL A 661 -18.20 -13.42 22.85
C VAL A 661 -17.66 -12.36 21.87
N HIS A 662 -18.45 -11.31 21.59
CA HIS A 662 -17.97 -10.20 20.76
C HIS A 662 -16.81 -9.46 21.43
N TYR A 663 -16.86 -9.25 22.73
CA TYR A 663 -15.76 -8.62 23.45
C TYR A 663 -14.49 -9.48 23.42
N ALA A 664 -14.60 -10.79 23.59
CA ALA A 664 -13.48 -11.74 23.50
C ALA A 664 -12.91 -11.83 22.08
N LYS A 665 -13.77 -11.65 21.06
CA LYS A 665 -13.36 -11.53 19.64
C LYS A 665 -12.88 -10.11 19.29
N HIS A 666 -12.76 -9.20 20.27
CA HIS A 666 -12.36 -7.79 20.11
C HIS A 666 -13.27 -6.95 19.19
N PHE A 667 -14.51 -7.34 19.00
CA PHE A 667 -15.53 -6.55 18.32
C PHE A 667 -16.21 -5.60 19.31
N ILE A 668 -15.57 -4.47 19.60
CA ILE A 668 -16.04 -3.55 20.65
C ILE A 668 -17.36 -2.91 20.26
N PHE A 669 -17.51 -2.47 19.02
CA PHE A 669 -18.77 -1.90 18.54
C PHE A 669 -19.87 -2.96 18.52
N ASN A 670 -19.55 -4.17 18.04
CA ASN A 670 -20.47 -5.29 18.03
C ASN A 670 -20.90 -5.72 19.44
N SER A 671 -19.97 -5.69 20.39
CA SER A 671 -20.27 -5.93 21.81
C SER A 671 -21.20 -4.84 22.39
N ALA A 672 -20.96 -3.58 22.04
CA ALA A 672 -21.77 -2.46 22.50
C ALA A 672 -23.23 -2.54 22.00
N TYR A 673 -23.44 -2.83 20.71
CA TYR A 673 -24.81 -3.00 20.23
C TYR A 673 -25.47 -4.30 20.70
N ALA A 674 -24.72 -5.38 20.91
CA ALA A 674 -25.24 -6.59 21.54
C ALA A 674 -25.74 -6.31 22.98
N PHE A 675 -25.02 -5.47 23.72
CA PHE A 675 -25.47 -4.99 25.02
C PHE A 675 -26.73 -4.12 24.91
N LEU A 676 -26.84 -3.25 23.92
CA LEU A 676 -28.07 -2.51 23.66
C LEU A 676 -29.25 -3.45 23.39
N PHE A 677 -29.06 -4.49 22.60
CA PHE A 677 -30.11 -5.49 22.31
C PHE A 677 -30.45 -6.34 23.52
N PHE A 678 -29.49 -6.64 24.39
CA PHE A 678 -29.74 -7.22 25.71
C PHE A 678 -30.68 -6.35 26.55
N CYS A 679 -30.40 -5.06 26.66
CA CYS A 679 -31.24 -4.09 27.36
C CYS A 679 -32.65 -3.97 26.74
N LEU A 680 -32.75 -3.98 25.41
CA LEU A 680 -34.05 -3.98 24.72
C LEU A 680 -34.83 -5.25 24.97
N SER A 681 -34.17 -6.39 25.12
CA SER A 681 -34.82 -7.66 25.45
C SER A 681 -35.36 -7.68 26.87
N LEU A 682 -34.63 -7.12 27.84
CA LEU A 682 -35.13 -6.89 29.21
C LEU A 682 -36.35 -5.95 29.21
N TRP A 683 -36.30 -4.88 28.44
CA TRP A 683 -37.43 -3.97 28.27
C TRP A 683 -38.63 -4.67 27.64
N GLY A 684 -38.43 -5.53 26.65
CA GLY A 684 -39.47 -6.33 26.01
C GLY A 684 -40.15 -7.28 27.01
N LEU A 685 -39.37 -7.96 27.84
CA LEU A 685 -39.85 -8.81 28.93
C LEU A 685 -40.72 -8.02 29.92
N TYR A 686 -40.22 -6.86 30.36
CA TYR A 686 -40.96 -5.97 31.27
C TYR A 686 -42.31 -5.54 30.67
N GLN A 687 -42.33 -5.09 29.43
CA GLN A 687 -43.54 -4.62 28.73
C GLN A 687 -44.57 -5.74 28.58
N TRP A 688 -44.15 -6.93 28.20
CA TRP A 688 -45.06 -8.06 28.01
C TRP A 688 -45.59 -8.60 29.36
N ASN A 689 -44.77 -8.61 30.41
CA ASN A 689 -45.20 -8.99 31.76
C ASN A 689 -46.22 -7.98 32.31
N ARG A 690 -45.99 -6.69 32.16
CA ARG A 690 -46.94 -5.63 32.55
C ARG A 690 -48.29 -5.77 31.87
N ARG A 691 -48.31 -6.11 30.59
CA ARG A 691 -49.55 -6.32 29.82
C ARG A 691 -50.28 -7.61 30.25
N LYS A 692 -49.57 -8.68 30.54
CA LYS A 692 -50.15 -9.91 31.11
C LYS A 692 -50.85 -9.62 32.44
N LEU A 693 -50.20 -8.85 33.31
CA LEU A 693 -50.75 -8.48 34.60
C LEU A 693 -52.01 -7.58 34.49
N LYS A 694 -52.00 -6.58 33.61
CA LYS A 694 -53.17 -5.73 33.36
C LYS A 694 -54.35 -6.53 32.86
N ARG A 695 -54.15 -7.53 31.99
CA ARG A 695 -55.20 -8.39 31.45
C ARG A 695 -55.73 -9.43 32.42
N ARG A 696 -55.03 -9.75 33.53
CA ARG A 696 -55.53 -10.59 34.63
C ARG A 696 -56.42 -9.81 35.60
N ARG A 697 -56.29 -8.48 35.61
CA ARG A 697 -57.08 -7.57 36.47
C ARG A 697 -58.33 -7.02 35.80
N ALA A 698 -58.43 -7.09 34.48
CA ALA A 698 -59.59 -6.80 33.65
C ALA A 698 -60.29 -8.13 33.26
#